data_7e6346ae591b3862b126c301a21c2771
#
_entry.id   7e6346ae591b3862b126c301a21c2771
#
_cell.length_a   1.000
_cell.length_b   1.000
_cell.length_c   1.000
_cell.angle_alpha   90.00
_cell.angle_beta   90.00
_cell.angle_gamma   90.00
#
_symmetry.space_group_name_H-M   'P 1'
#
loop_
_entity.id
_entity.type
_entity.pdbx_description
1 polymer ?
#
loop_
_entity_poly.entity_id
_entity_poly.type
_entity_poly.pdbx_seq_one_letter_code
_entity_poly.pdbx_strand_id
1 'polypeptide(L)'
;MPKTTEPIQEKILLSSMDEVMHNSMMPYAEHVILERALPRVEDGLKPVQRRILFTMLELGLTQDKPHRKSARIVGDCLGKYHPHGDSSVYDAMVRMAQPFNMRVPLVDGHGNFGSVDGDTAAAMRYTEARMTEAAAQLLRDIDRDTVPFVFNFDDTTKEPELLPGRFPNLLINGASGIAVGLATNIPPHNPAEAIDAVIAMMENPRISLDELMRILPAPDFPTGGFLLASDEIRCAYETGRGKLTMRARTHFEEQKNGKTLIVVTELPYQVNKAAALEKILAVSQEKKTLFQGIGDIRDESDRQGMRAVIEVKKDGDPEKILQYLYKYSDLQCTFGVNMVAIAGGKPQQMGLKEILQHYIRHQRDVVTRRTKNELETAERREHTLAGLMIAVNHLDRVIALIRASKSPREAKEGLMAEFRLTELQAQAILDLRLQRLTNLELRAIEREYAEVVKLIGELRAILASDKKLVALIKKELLAIRAQLADPRRTQVIEGEAAIAVDAEELSAAEDVTVAVCEGLKVRRCPTRLFNLSQIAEDRPLFVVETRSDRRIRLFTDQGAVLSLTADEIPETRATARAANLASLLPFEKNERIVAAFPDEEEGEYLFYTRSGNVKRTAAVEYRLRVKRTAAIALKERDAVFGVERLVGDTLLLVTRLGMSIRFTTESIPAMGRVSGGVKCIKLDEGDAVCFAGQLPDEGELLVVTDRGYGKRSFLFDYEVQGRNGKGVKTFDFKKNGANGNCIQAVFHVCEPFPITLVQRHGAETTISTESVHIEPRAGRGAMLVAVVLDDDVVEVRRG
;
A
#
# COMPACT_ATOMS: atom_id res chain seq x y z
N MET A 1 -7.23 -30.21 -55.73
CA MET A 1 -6.01 -30.51 -54.97
C MET A 1 -6.06 -29.66 -53.72
N PRO A 2 -6.09 -30.22 -52.54
CA PRO A 2 -6.05 -29.44 -51.30
C PRO A 2 -4.63 -28.94 -51.08
N LYS A 3 -4.49 -27.63 -50.84
CA LYS A 3 -3.23 -27.03 -50.42
C LYS A 3 -2.86 -27.57 -49.03
N THR A 4 -1.76 -28.32 -48.98
CA THR A 4 -1.10 -28.70 -47.73
C THR A 4 -0.63 -27.42 -47.04
N THR A 5 -1.26 -27.04 -45.94
CA THR A 5 -0.73 -26.05 -45.00
C THR A 5 0.46 -26.68 -44.29
N GLU A 6 1.63 -26.18 -44.55
CA GLU A 6 2.82 -26.51 -43.75
C GLU A 6 2.54 -26.15 -42.27
N PRO A 7 2.93 -27.02 -41.34
CA PRO A 7 2.78 -26.68 -39.93
C PRO A 7 3.66 -25.48 -39.57
N ILE A 8 3.07 -24.46 -38.96
CA ILE A 8 3.78 -23.31 -38.40
C ILE A 8 4.75 -23.89 -37.38
N GLN A 9 6.04 -23.89 -37.65
CA GLN A 9 7.06 -24.21 -36.68
C GLN A 9 7.10 -23.06 -35.66
N GLU A 10 6.60 -23.30 -34.44
CA GLU A 10 6.79 -22.40 -33.32
C GLU A 10 8.30 -22.25 -33.03
N LYS A 11 8.82 -21.07 -33.27
CA LYS A 11 10.20 -20.74 -32.97
C LYS A 11 10.30 -20.37 -31.49
N ILE A 12 10.60 -21.34 -30.62
CA ILE A 12 10.83 -21.09 -29.21
C ILE A 12 12.21 -20.43 -29.07
N LEU A 13 12.22 -19.17 -28.64
CA LEU A 13 13.43 -18.44 -28.31
C LEU A 13 13.70 -18.63 -26.81
N LEU A 14 14.81 -19.26 -26.49
CA LEU A 14 15.29 -19.34 -25.11
C LEU A 14 16.02 -18.04 -24.79
N SER A 15 15.54 -17.31 -23.76
CA SER A 15 16.15 -16.10 -23.24
C SER A 15 16.43 -16.31 -21.74
N SER A 16 17.55 -15.80 -21.27
CA SER A 16 17.84 -15.85 -19.82
C SER A 16 16.91 -14.91 -19.05
N MET A 17 16.61 -15.23 -17.80
CA MET A 17 15.81 -14.37 -16.93
C MET A 17 16.43 -12.99 -16.79
N ASP A 18 17.76 -12.93 -16.68
CA ASP A 18 18.52 -11.68 -16.57
C ASP A 18 18.35 -10.80 -17.83
N GLU A 19 18.39 -11.40 -19.02
CA GLU A 19 18.15 -10.66 -20.28
C GLU A 19 16.74 -10.10 -20.37
N VAL A 20 15.73 -10.88 -20.00
CA VAL A 20 14.32 -10.43 -19.98
C VAL A 20 14.13 -9.31 -18.96
N MET A 21 14.70 -9.45 -17.79
CA MET A 21 14.64 -8.41 -16.75
C MET A 21 15.32 -7.11 -17.22
N HIS A 22 16.51 -7.21 -17.78
CA HIS A 22 17.29 -6.04 -18.20
C HIS A 22 16.69 -5.33 -19.44
N ASN A 23 16.28 -6.09 -20.44
CA ASN A 23 15.86 -5.52 -21.74
C ASN A 23 14.36 -5.18 -21.82
N SER A 24 13.53 -5.74 -20.94
CA SER A 24 12.08 -5.54 -20.99
C SER A 24 11.51 -4.97 -19.68
N MET A 25 11.81 -5.60 -18.54
CA MET A 25 11.18 -5.23 -17.27
C MET A 25 11.73 -3.94 -16.69
N MET A 26 13.06 -3.74 -16.74
CA MET A 26 13.68 -2.52 -16.19
C MET A 26 13.28 -1.26 -16.95
N PRO A 27 13.34 -1.21 -18.31
CA PRO A 27 12.88 -0.04 -19.05
C PRO A 27 11.39 0.25 -18.87
N TYR A 28 10.57 -0.81 -18.77
CA TYR A 28 9.15 -0.64 -18.46
C TYR A 28 8.93 -0.07 -17.06
N ALA A 29 9.66 -0.59 -16.07
CA ALA A 29 9.58 -0.10 -14.70
C ALA A 29 10.02 1.37 -14.60
N GLU A 30 11.13 1.73 -15.26
CA GLU A 30 11.63 3.10 -15.34
C GLU A 30 10.58 4.04 -15.96
N HIS A 31 10.01 3.65 -17.10
CA HIS A 31 8.96 4.44 -17.76
C HIS A 31 7.73 4.61 -16.85
N VAL A 32 7.26 3.55 -16.17
CA VAL A 32 6.12 3.63 -15.27
C VAL A 32 6.41 4.53 -14.06
N ILE A 33 7.64 4.52 -13.56
CA ILE A 33 8.06 5.34 -12.44
C ILE A 33 8.14 6.82 -12.86
N LEU A 34 8.88 7.12 -13.93
CA LEU A 34 9.20 8.51 -14.32
C LEU A 34 8.08 9.18 -15.10
N GLU A 35 7.37 8.43 -15.98
CA GLU A 35 6.47 9.00 -16.98
C GLU A 35 4.99 8.62 -16.79
N ARG A 36 4.62 7.99 -15.66
CA ARG A 36 3.23 7.58 -15.45
C ARG A 36 2.70 7.78 -14.03
N ALA A 37 3.33 7.12 -13.04
CA ALA A 37 2.70 6.93 -11.73
C ALA A 37 3.05 7.98 -10.69
N LEU A 38 4.27 8.52 -10.73
CA LEU A 38 4.76 9.46 -9.73
C LEU A 38 4.64 10.91 -10.20
N PRO A 39 4.32 11.84 -9.29
CA PRO A 39 4.31 13.27 -9.59
C PRO A 39 5.75 13.83 -9.60
N ARG A 40 5.96 14.93 -10.32
CA ARG A 40 7.16 15.76 -10.17
C ARG A 40 7.03 16.59 -8.89
N VAL A 41 8.14 16.79 -8.20
CA VAL A 41 8.13 17.58 -6.96
C VAL A 41 7.89 19.07 -7.23
N GLU A 42 8.31 19.55 -8.39
CA GLU A 42 8.29 20.95 -8.79
C GLU A 42 6.85 21.49 -9.00
N ASP A 43 6.03 20.77 -9.77
CA ASP A 43 4.66 21.18 -10.11
C ASP A 43 3.57 20.30 -9.49
N GLY A 44 3.95 19.18 -8.84
CA GLY A 44 3.02 18.27 -8.17
C GLY A 44 2.12 17.49 -9.12
N LEU A 45 2.44 17.40 -10.39
CA LEU A 45 1.60 16.78 -11.40
C LEU A 45 2.24 15.50 -11.96
N LYS A 46 1.37 14.55 -12.27
CA LYS A 46 1.72 13.42 -13.12
C LYS A 46 1.74 13.86 -14.59
N PRO A 47 2.47 13.16 -15.48
CA PRO A 47 2.53 13.54 -16.90
C PRO A 47 1.15 13.68 -17.54
N VAL A 48 0.21 12.77 -17.31
CA VAL A 48 -1.14 12.85 -17.88
C VAL A 48 -1.88 14.11 -17.42
N GLN A 49 -1.76 14.50 -16.15
CA GLN A 49 -2.40 15.68 -15.60
C GLN A 49 -1.83 16.97 -16.24
N ARG A 50 -0.51 17.03 -16.34
CA ARG A 50 0.19 18.14 -16.98
C ARG A 50 -0.22 18.31 -18.44
N ARG A 51 -0.28 17.22 -19.19
CA ARG A 51 -0.69 17.19 -20.60
C ARG A 51 -2.14 17.63 -20.79
N ILE A 52 -3.05 17.22 -19.90
CA ILE A 52 -4.46 17.67 -19.93
C ILE A 52 -4.55 19.19 -19.72
N LEU A 53 -3.88 19.75 -18.71
CA LEU A 53 -3.91 21.19 -18.42
C LEU A 53 -3.26 21.99 -19.56
N PHE A 54 -2.15 21.51 -20.12
CA PHE A 54 -1.51 22.15 -21.25
C PHE A 54 -2.38 22.12 -22.52
N THR A 55 -3.05 21.00 -22.79
CA THR A 55 -4.04 20.89 -23.87
C THR A 55 -5.19 21.89 -23.68
N MET A 56 -5.71 22.04 -22.47
CA MET A 56 -6.75 23.03 -22.17
C MET A 56 -6.27 24.46 -22.43
N LEU A 57 -5.00 24.76 -22.12
CA LEU A 57 -4.39 26.07 -22.41
C LEU A 57 -4.32 26.33 -23.91
N GLU A 58 -3.82 25.39 -24.71
CA GLU A 58 -3.74 25.52 -26.16
C GLU A 58 -5.12 25.69 -26.81
N LEU A 59 -6.14 25.01 -26.27
CA LEU A 59 -7.53 25.18 -26.72
C LEU A 59 -8.17 26.49 -26.24
N GLY A 60 -7.46 27.30 -25.43
CA GLY A 60 -7.94 28.55 -24.87
C GLY A 60 -9.10 28.37 -23.89
N LEU A 61 -9.15 27.25 -23.15
CA LEU A 61 -10.21 26.91 -22.20
C LEU A 61 -9.91 27.46 -20.80
N THR A 62 -9.73 28.76 -20.71
CA THR A 62 -9.55 29.47 -19.44
C THR A 62 -10.87 29.67 -18.70
N GLN A 63 -10.80 30.02 -17.41
CA GLN A 63 -11.97 30.17 -16.53
C GLN A 63 -13.00 31.20 -17.01
N ASP A 64 -12.60 32.17 -17.84
CA ASP A 64 -13.46 33.19 -18.43
C ASP A 64 -14.16 32.75 -19.72
N LYS A 65 -13.80 31.58 -20.27
CA LYS A 65 -14.36 31.06 -21.51
C LYS A 65 -15.42 30.00 -21.22
N PRO A 66 -16.36 29.76 -22.16
CA PRO A 66 -17.34 28.70 -22.00
C PRO A 66 -16.71 27.31 -21.95
N HIS A 67 -17.35 26.42 -21.22
CA HIS A 67 -16.98 25.00 -21.18
C HIS A 67 -16.99 24.36 -22.57
N ARG A 68 -16.21 23.35 -22.78
CA ARG A 68 -16.17 22.54 -24.00
C ARG A 68 -16.31 21.07 -23.67
N LYS A 69 -16.85 20.29 -24.62
CA LYS A 69 -17.01 18.84 -24.46
C LYS A 69 -15.72 18.17 -24.03
N SER A 70 -15.77 17.37 -22.99
CA SER A 70 -14.63 16.63 -22.46
C SER A 70 -13.97 15.75 -23.51
N ALA A 71 -14.78 15.17 -24.40
CA ALA A 71 -14.28 14.36 -25.52
C ALA A 71 -13.32 15.11 -26.45
N ARG A 72 -13.48 16.44 -26.62
CA ARG A 72 -12.56 17.24 -27.41
C ARG A 72 -11.21 17.39 -26.71
N ILE A 73 -11.25 17.70 -25.41
CA ILE A 73 -10.02 17.88 -24.61
C ILE A 73 -9.22 16.55 -24.61
N VAL A 74 -9.92 15.44 -24.36
CA VAL A 74 -9.34 14.09 -24.37
C VAL A 74 -8.75 13.78 -25.75
N GLY A 75 -9.48 14.01 -26.84
CA GLY A 75 -9.03 13.76 -28.19
C GLY A 75 -7.77 14.54 -28.58
N ASP A 76 -7.76 15.84 -28.29
CA ASP A 76 -6.59 16.69 -28.58
C ASP A 76 -5.36 16.29 -27.72
N CYS A 77 -5.59 15.90 -26.44
CA CYS A 77 -4.53 15.42 -25.55
C CYS A 77 -3.92 14.10 -26.05
N LEU A 78 -4.75 13.15 -26.46
CA LEU A 78 -4.31 11.88 -27.02
C LEU A 78 -3.54 12.05 -28.33
N GLY A 79 -4.08 12.87 -29.24
CA GLY A 79 -3.51 13.04 -30.55
C GLY A 79 -2.15 13.77 -30.57
N LYS A 80 -1.90 14.60 -29.55
CA LYS A 80 -0.69 15.42 -29.52
C LYS A 80 0.34 14.99 -28.47
N TYR A 81 -0.10 14.54 -27.29
CA TYR A 81 0.80 14.45 -26.13
C TYR A 81 0.77 13.10 -25.41
N HIS A 82 -0.36 12.40 -25.34
CA HIS A 82 -0.50 11.24 -24.45
C HIS A 82 -0.96 9.99 -25.18
N PRO A 83 -0.04 9.16 -25.74
CA PRO A 83 -0.36 8.02 -26.60
C PRO A 83 -0.85 6.80 -25.79
N HIS A 84 -1.96 6.95 -25.06
CA HIS A 84 -2.58 5.89 -24.24
C HIS A 84 -4.10 5.88 -24.43
N GLY A 85 -4.81 5.00 -23.70
CA GLY A 85 -6.27 4.91 -23.81
C GLY A 85 -7.00 6.21 -23.40
N ASP A 86 -8.08 6.53 -24.10
CA ASP A 86 -8.93 7.69 -23.86
C ASP A 86 -9.55 7.71 -22.45
N SER A 87 -9.92 6.53 -21.93
CA SER A 87 -10.42 6.36 -20.57
C SER A 87 -9.43 6.83 -19.52
N SER A 88 -8.13 6.54 -19.70
CA SER A 88 -7.10 6.94 -18.75
C SER A 88 -6.97 8.46 -18.64
N VAL A 89 -7.06 9.18 -19.77
CA VAL A 89 -7.02 10.64 -19.82
C VAL A 89 -8.31 11.23 -19.24
N TYR A 90 -9.46 10.66 -19.60
CA TYR A 90 -10.74 11.12 -19.09
C TYR A 90 -10.86 10.95 -17.57
N ASP A 91 -10.50 9.78 -17.05
CA ASP A 91 -10.53 9.50 -15.60
C ASP A 91 -9.59 10.42 -14.82
N ALA A 92 -8.40 10.73 -15.37
CA ALA A 92 -7.50 11.70 -14.75
C ALA A 92 -8.12 13.12 -14.73
N MET A 93 -8.78 13.54 -15.82
CA MET A 93 -9.48 14.80 -15.89
C MET A 93 -10.67 14.86 -14.92
N VAL A 94 -11.44 13.78 -14.83
CA VAL A 94 -12.54 13.64 -13.88
C VAL A 94 -12.09 13.81 -12.46
N ARG A 95 -11.00 13.14 -12.07
CA ARG A 95 -10.43 13.27 -10.72
C ARG A 95 -9.99 14.70 -10.39
N MET A 96 -9.42 15.41 -11.37
CA MET A 96 -9.03 16.81 -11.18
C MET A 96 -10.23 17.77 -11.04
N ALA A 97 -11.44 17.34 -11.41
CA ALA A 97 -12.68 18.11 -11.26
C ALA A 97 -13.45 17.80 -9.95
N GLN A 98 -13.10 16.73 -9.26
CA GLN A 98 -13.84 16.25 -8.08
C GLN A 98 -13.41 16.97 -6.80
N PRO A 99 -14.30 17.76 -6.14
CA PRO A 99 -13.96 18.52 -4.94
C PRO A 99 -13.76 17.64 -3.69
N PHE A 100 -14.16 16.37 -3.74
CA PHE A 100 -13.93 15.38 -2.69
C PHE A 100 -12.60 14.60 -2.89
N ASN A 101 -11.95 14.72 -4.06
CA ASN A 101 -10.63 14.15 -4.33
C ASN A 101 -9.52 15.18 -4.29
N MET A 102 -9.79 16.41 -4.76
CA MET A 102 -8.81 17.48 -4.84
C MET A 102 -9.09 18.54 -3.78
N ARG A 103 -8.07 18.93 -3.01
CA ARG A 103 -8.22 20.02 -2.03
C ARG A 103 -8.48 21.35 -2.73
N VAL A 104 -7.86 21.55 -3.88
CA VAL A 104 -8.11 22.64 -4.82
C VAL A 104 -8.30 22.03 -6.22
N PRO A 105 -9.53 21.90 -6.71
CA PRO A 105 -9.78 21.37 -8.06
C PRO A 105 -9.08 22.18 -9.16
N LEU A 106 -8.54 21.47 -10.15
CA LEU A 106 -7.83 22.08 -11.29
C LEU A 106 -8.70 22.13 -12.55
N VAL A 107 -9.77 21.35 -12.59
CA VAL A 107 -10.72 21.32 -13.69
C VAL A 107 -12.09 21.77 -13.18
N ASP A 108 -12.73 22.69 -13.90
CA ASP A 108 -14.10 23.12 -13.70
C ASP A 108 -14.98 22.29 -14.64
N GLY A 109 -15.70 21.34 -14.06
CA GLY A 109 -16.54 20.37 -14.78
C GLY A 109 -18.01 20.76 -14.75
N HIS A 110 -18.67 20.66 -15.90
CA HIS A 110 -20.11 20.82 -16.07
C HIS A 110 -20.76 19.51 -16.50
N GLY A 111 -21.69 19.00 -15.71
CA GLY A 111 -22.33 17.70 -15.86
C GLY A 111 -22.02 16.77 -14.71
N ASN A 112 -22.20 15.45 -14.91
CA ASN A 112 -21.92 14.46 -13.87
C ASN A 112 -20.45 14.00 -13.93
N PHE A 113 -19.66 14.42 -12.96
CA PHE A 113 -18.26 14.01 -12.74
C PHE A 113 -18.10 13.00 -11.59
N GLY A 114 -19.15 12.25 -11.27
CA GLY A 114 -19.15 11.29 -10.16
C GLY A 114 -19.57 11.91 -8.83
N SER A 115 -19.75 11.07 -7.82
CA SER A 115 -20.17 11.47 -6.48
C SER A 115 -19.37 10.79 -5.39
N VAL A 116 -19.55 11.24 -4.15
CA VAL A 116 -19.01 10.60 -2.94
C VAL A 116 -19.61 9.21 -2.70
N ASP A 117 -20.76 8.92 -3.32
CA ASP A 117 -21.43 7.62 -3.28
C ASP A 117 -20.77 6.57 -4.18
N GLY A 118 -19.76 6.97 -4.94
CA GLY A 118 -19.04 6.09 -5.85
C GLY A 118 -19.66 6.00 -7.23
N ASP A 119 -20.61 6.86 -7.57
CA ASP A 119 -21.10 6.96 -8.93
C ASP A 119 -19.96 7.34 -9.87
N THR A 120 -19.92 6.67 -11.01
CA THR A 120 -18.97 7.00 -12.06
C THR A 120 -19.38 8.27 -12.81
N ALA A 121 -18.39 8.97 -13.35
CA ALA A 121 -18.66 10.10 -14.23
C ALA A 121 -19.46 9.65 -15.47
N ALA A 122 -20.30 10.53 -16.00
CA ALA A 122 -20.96 10.31 -17.27
C ALA A 122 -19.90 10.23 -18.41
N ALA A 123 -20.23 9.55 -19.49
CA ALA A 123 -19.33 9.44 -20.63
C ALA A 123 -18.91 10.83 -21.17
N MET A 124 -17.64 10.97 -21.60
CA MET A 124 -17.02 12.24 -21.99
C MET A 124 -17.75 13.04 -23.07
N ARG A 125 -18.65 12.41 -23.82
CA ARG A 125 -19.53 13.07 -24.81
C ARG A 125 -20.64 13.92 -24.16
N TYR A 126 -20.99 13.64 -22.91
CA TYR A 126 -22.04 14.37 -22.18
C TYR A 126 -21.47 15.47 -21.28
N THR A 127 -20.28 15.28 -20.72
CA THR A 127 -19.64 16.24 -19.83
C THR A 127 -18.91 17.34 -20.60
N GLU A 128 -18.76 18.48 -19.93
CA GLU A 128 -17.98 19.61 -20.43
C GLU A 128 -17.00 20.08 -19.37
N ALA A 129 -15.87 20.63 -19.79
CA ALA A 129 -14.83 21.05 -18.87
C ALA A 129 -14.09 22.30 -19.37
N ARG A 130 -13.46 22.98 -18.44
CA ARG A 130 -12.51 24.08 -18.64
C ARG A 130 -11.52 24.12 -17.46
N MET A 131 -10.49 24.94 -17.53
CA MET A 131 -9.56 25.16 -16.41
C MET A 131 -10.25 25.96 -15.30
N THR A 132 -9.85 25.66 -14.04
CA THR A 132 -10.13 26.54 -12.91
C THR A 132 -9.14 27.70 -12.88
N GLU A 133 -9.39 28.72 -12.06
CA GLU A 133 -8.45 29.80 -11.79
C GLU A 133 -7.14 29.27 -11.21
N ALA A 134 -7.19 28.26 -10.33
CA ALA A 134 -6.03 27.59 -9.77
C ALA A 134 -5.15 26.92 -10.85
N ALA A 135 -5.77 26.21 -11.81
CA ALA A 135 -5.05 25.63 -12.93
C ALA A 135 -4.37 26.69 -13.80
N ALA A 136 -5.04 27.83 -14.03
CA ALA A 136 -4.46 28.94 -14.75
C ALA A 136 -3.22 29.52 -14.04
N GLN A 137 -3.17 29.50 -12.69
CA GLN A 137 -1.96 29.88 -11.94
C GLN A 137 -0.81 28.90 -12.12
N LEU A 138 -1.07 27.60 -12.30
CA LEU A 138 -0.01 26.61 -12.57
C LEU A 138 0.65 26.82 -13.93
N LEU A 139 -0.09 27.29 -14.93
CA LEU A 139 0.33 27.49 -16.31
C LEU A 139 0.80 28.90 -16.61
N ARG A 140 0.60 29.83 -15.69
CA ARG A 140 0.86 31.25 -15.91
C ARG A 140 2.31 31.52 -16.29
N ASP A 141 2.51 32.39 -17.30
CA ASP A 141 3.81 32.78 -17.85
C ASP A 141 4.59 31.62 -18.53
N ILE A 142 3.93 30.52 -18.94
CA ILE A 142 4.57 29.38 -19.61
C ILE A 142 5.15 29.77 -21.00
N ASP A 143 4.58 30.80 -21.63
CA ASP A 143 5.01 31.41 -22.91
C ASP A 143 6.26 32.30 -22.77
N ARG A 144 6.75 32.54 -21.53
CA ARG A 144 7.89 33.42 -21.25
C ARG A 144 9.18 32.66 -20.92
N ASP A 145 9.39 31.53 -21.56
CA ASP A 145 10.59 30.69 -21.39
C ASP A 145 10.86 30.32 -19.90
N THR A 146 9.81 30.14 -19.12
CA THR A 146 9.90 29.83 -17.68
C THR A 146 10.32 28.41 -17.38
N VAL A 147 9.96 27.45 -18.24
CA VAL A 147 10.20 26.02 -18.09
C VAL A 147 10.75 25.44 -19.39
N PRO A 148 11.47 24.30 -19.32
CA PRO A 148 11.93 23.61 -20.51
C PRO A 148 10.76 22.94 -21.25
N PHE A 149 10.88 22.90 -22.57
CA PHE A 149 9.99 22.17 -23.48
C PHE A 149 10.76 21.03 -24.11
N VAL A 150 10.14 19.87 -24.20
CA VAL A 150 10.65 18.65 -24.83
C VAL A 150 9.77 18.28 -26.02
N PHE A 151 10.28 17.48 -26.93
CA PHE A 151 9.44 16.93 -27.98
C PHE A 151 8.44 15.93 -27.43
N ASN A 152 7.25 15.88 -28.03
CA ASN A 152 6.23 14.90 -27.73
C ASN A 152 6.67 13.49 -28.23
N PHE A 153 5.80 12.49 -28.07
CA PHE A 153 6.10 11.09 -28.38
C PHE A 153 6.42 10.80 -29.87
N ASP A 154 6.03 11.67 -30.79
CA ASP A 154 6.24 11.51 -32.25
C ASP A 154 7.12 12.63 -32.86
N ASP A 155 7.75 13.43 -32.03
CA ASP A 155 8.63 14.55 -32.40
C ASP A 155 7.99 15.65 -33.29
N THR A 156 6.65 15.69 -33.38
CA THR A 156 5.92 16.65 -34.21
C THR A 156 5.65 17.97 -33.51
N THR A 157 5.48 17.94 -32.21
CA THR A 157 5.18 19.13 -31.39
C THR A 157 6.01 19.12 -30.10
N LYS A 158 5.95 20.22 -29.34
CA LYS A 158 6.64 20.30 -28.06
C LYS A 158 5.64 20.39 -26.94
N GLU A 159 5.95 19.73 -25.84
CA GLU A 159 5.22 19.79 -24.58
C GLU A 159 6.11 20.30 -23.43
N PRO A 160 5.56 20.94 -22.40
CA PRO A 160 6.35 21.37 -21.26
C PRO A 160 6.76 20.18 -20.40
N GLU A 161 8.05 20.07 -20.08
CA GLU A 161 8.55 19.07 -19.14
C GLU A 161 7.99 19.26 -17.72
N LEU A 162 7.80 20.52 -17.33
CA LEU A 162 7.25 20.98 -16.05
C LEU A 162 6.31 22.15 -16.30
N LEU A 163 5.43 22.46 -15.36
CA LEU A 163 4.68 23.70 -15.35
C LEU A 163 5.37 24.74 -14.45
N PRO A 164 5.15 26.06 -14.70
CA PRO A 164 5.65 27.12 -13.83
C PRO A 164 5.22 26.96 -12.36
N GLY A 165 4.03 26.40 -12.10
CA GLY A 165 3.61 25.92 -10.78
C GLY A 165 3.64 27.00 -9.70
N ARG A 166 2.92 28.11 -9.86
CA ARG A 166 3.03 29.30 -8.99
C ARG A 166 2.55 29.11 -7.54
N PHE A 167 2.09 27.91 -7.17
CA PHE A 167 1.78 27.52 -5.78
C PHE A 167 2.23 26.08 -5.55
N PRO A 168 2.47 25.64 -4.31
CA PRO A 168 3.02 24.30 -4.00
C PRO A 168 1.95 23.21 -4.16
N ASN A 169 1.59 22.91 -5.42
CA ASN A 169 0.50 22.00 -5.77
C ASN A 169 0.68 20.60 -5.20
N LEU A 170 1.91 20.07 -5.13
CA LEU A 170 2.19 18.77 -4.56
C LEU A 170 1.71 18.65 -3.11
N LEU A 171 1.92 19.68 -2.29
CA LEU A 171 1.46 19.70 -0.91
C LEU A 171 -0.03 20.02 -0.82
N ILE A 172 -0.52 20.98 -1.61
CA ILE A 172 -1.93 21.40 -1.53
C ILE A 172 -2.87 20.27 -1.94
N ASN A 173 -2.63 19.63 -3.07
CA ASN A 173 -3.50 18.59 -3.60
C ASN A 173 -3.07 17.17 -3.25
N GLY A 174 -1.83 17.01 -2.78
CA GLY A 174 -1.28 15.68 -2.58
C GLY A 174 -1.11 14.91 -3.89
N ALA A 175 -0.75 13.65 -3.78
CA ALA A 175 -0.69 12.72 -4.90
C ALA A 175 -0.77 11.28 -4.40
N SER A 176 -1.44 10.41 -5.16
CA SER A 176 -1.38 8.97 -4.93
C SER A 176 -1.06 8.24 -6.23
N GLY A 177 -0.23 7.21 -6.17
CA GLY A 177 0.16 6.45 -7.36
C GLY A 177 0.88 5.17 -6.99
N ILE A 178 0.71 4.16 -7.85
CA ILE A 178 1.37 2.86 -7.71
C ILE A 178 2.24 2.64 -8.95
N ALA A 179 3.53 2.55 -8.74
CA ALA A 179 4.52 2.22 -9.76
C ALA A 179 5.07 0.80 -9.55
N VAL A 180 6.02 0.40 -10.36
CA VAL A 180 6.71 -0.90 -10.19
C VAL A 180 7.70 -0.78 -9.03
N GLY A 181 7.45 -1.51 -7.95
CA GLY A 181 8.31 -1.51 -6.76
C GLY A 181 8.24 -0.24 -5.89
N LEU A 182 7.54 0.80 -6.31
CA LEU A 182 7.38 2.07 -5.61
C LEU A 182 5.91 2.49 -5.58
N ALA A 183 5.51 3.13 -4.50
CA ALA A 183 4.20 3.77 -4.39
C ALA A 183 4.36 5.16 -3.80
N THR A 184 3.47 6.07 -4.14
CA THR A 184 3.36 7.38 -3.51
C THR A 184 1.98 7.58 -2.94
N ASN A 185 1.90 8.22 -1.78
CA ASN A 185 0.64 8.62 -1.16
C ASN A 185 0.91 9.87 -0.30
N ILE A 186 0.86 11.03 -0.94
CA ILE A 186 1.13 12.33 -0.33
C ILE A 186 -0.20 12.94 0.07
N PRO A 187 -0.41 13.27 1.36
CA PRO A 187 -1.65 13.85 1.82
C PRO A 187 -1.82 15.30 1.34
N PRO A 188 -3.04 15.76 1.10
CA PRO A 188 -3.33 17.15 0.79
C PRO A 188 -3.26 18.05 2.02
N HIS A 189 -3.02 19.36 1.80
CA HIS A 189 -2.87 20.36 2.86
C HIS A 189 -3.69 21.62 2.56
N ASN A 190 -3.90 22.42 3.60
CA ASN A 190 -4.56 23.71 3.46
C ASN A 190 -3.71 24.64 2.58
N PRO A 191 -4.32 25.31 1.56
CA PRO A 191 -3.60 26.17 0.62
C PRO A 191 -2.88 27.33 1.30
N ALA A 192 -3.54 28.01 2.22
CA ALA A 192 -2.96 29.15 2.92
C ALA A 192 -1.77 28.73 3.79
N GLU A 193 -1.93 27.66 4.57
CA GLU A 193 -0.86 27.13 5.44
C GLU A 193 0.34 26.64 4.62
N ALA A 194 0.10 25.95 3.51
CA ALA A 194 1.18 25.46 2.64
C ALA A 194 1.97 26.62 2.01
N ILE A 195 1.29 27.69 1.57
CA ILE A 195 1.95 28.89 1.03
C ILE A 195 2.69 29.63 2.14
N ASP A 196 2.10 29.76 3.33
CA ASP A 196 2.76 30.39 4.48
C ASP A 196 4.02 29.62 4.92
N ALA A 197 4.00 28.27 4.85
CA ALA A 197 5.17 27.45 5.11
C ALA A 197 6.29 27.69 4.07
N VAL A 198 5.95 27.83 2.79
CA VAL A 198 6.91 28.21 1.74
C VAL A 198 7.53 29.56 2.05
N ILE A 199 6.72 30.57 2.38
CA ILE A 199 7.19 31.93 2.69
C ILE A 199 8.11 31.92 3.91
N ALA A 200 7.71 31.24 4.98
CA ALA A 200 8.51 31.12 6.20
C ALA A 200 9.89 30.48 5.92
N MET A 201 9.93 29.46 5.08
CA MET A 201 11.18 28.81 4.71
C MET A 201 12.03 29.65 3.75
N MET A 202 11.42 30.48 2.89
CA MET A 202 12.17 31.46 2.08
C MET A 202 12.82 32.54 2.93
N GLU A 203 12.15 32.99 4.00
CA GLU A 203 12.66 33.99 4.94
C GLU A 203 13.73 33.41 5.88
N ASN A 204 13.53 32.18 6.33
CA ASN A 204 14.46 31.44 7.19
C ASN A 204 14.78 30.05 6.65
N PRO A 205 15.80 29.89 5.80
CA PRO A 205 16.18 28.58 5.25
C PRO A 205 16.59 27.54 6.29
N ARG A 206 16.87 27.97 7.53
CA ARG A 206 17.23 27.10 8.65
C ARG A 206 16.07 26.82 9.61
N ILE A 207 14.85 27.21 9.24
CA ILE A 207 13.64 26.96 10.03
C ILE A 207 13.57 25.50 10.48
N SER A 208 13.24 25.26 11.74
CA SER A 208 13.08 23.91 12.30
C SER A 208 11.77 23.27 11.82
N LEU A 209 11.68 21.94 11.92
CA LEU A 209 10.43 21.23 11.61
C LEU A 209 9.30 21.67 12.57
N ASP A 210 9.62 21.88 13.84
CA ASP A 210 8.63 22.32 14.84
C ASP A 210 8.04 23.69 14.54
N GLU A 211 8.86 24.62 14.05
CA GLU A 211 8.39 25.94 13.61
C GLU A 211 7.53 25.84 12.35
N LEU A 212 7.87 24.96 11.40
CA LEU A 212 7.04 24.68 10.23
C LEU A 212 5.71 24.05 10.62
N MET A 213 5.71 23.12 11.57
CA MET A 213 4.48 22.46 12.04
C MET A 213 3.53 23.40 12.81
N ARG A 214 4.02 24.54 13.33
CA ARG A 214 3.14 25.59 13.85
C ARG A 214 2.36 26.32 12.75
N ILE A 215 2.91 26.35 11.54
CA ILE A 215 2.30 27.01 10.37
C ILE A 215 1.45 26.00 9.59
N LEU A 216 1.96 24.80 9.40
CA LEU A 216 1.33 23.68 8.70
C LEU A 216 1.20 22.48 9.67
N PRO A 217 0.21 22.49 10.57
CA PRO A 217 0.18 21.55 11.70
C PRO A 217 -0.09 20.11 11.28
N ALA A 218 -0.87 19.91 10.22
CA ALA A 218 -1.24 18.59 9.75
C ALA A 218 -1.82 18.66 8.32
N PRO A 219 -2.02 17.53 7.64
CA PRO A 219 -2.81 17.44 6.41
C PRO A 219 -4.22 18.01 6.56
N ASP A 220 -4.79 18.46 5.46
CA ASP A 220 -6.14 19.02 5.37
C ASP A 220 -6.89 18.37 4.20
N PHE A 221 -7.68 17.34 4.53
CA PHE A 221 -8.35 16.52 3.54
C PHE A 221 -9.58 17.22 2.93
N PRO A 222 -9.85 17.02 1.64
CA PRO A 222 -10.99 17.62 0.94
C PRO A 222 -12.33 17.32 1.60
N THR A 223 -12.50 16.12 2.14
CA THR A 223 -13.74 15.63 2.78
C THR A 223 -13.89 16.05 4.24
N GLY A 224 -12.90 16.76 4.82
CA GLY A 224 -12.94 17.17 6.22
C GLY A 224 -12.64 16.04 7.20
N GLY A 225 -13.52 15.86 8.18
CA GLY A 225 -13.37 14.86 9.23
C GLY A 225 -12.38 15.26 10.33
N PHE A 226 -12.04 14.28 11.14
CA PHE A 226 -11.05 14.42 12.20
C PHE A 226 -9.75 13.68 11.86
N LEU A 227 -8.64 14.27 12.25
CA LEU A 227 -7.33 13.64 12.25
C LEU A 227 -6.85 13.49 13.69
N LEU A 228 -6.51 12.28 14.11
CA LEU A 228 -5.99 12.06 15.45
C LEU A 228 -4.56 12.57 15.55
N ALA A 229 -4.32 13.47 16.51
CA ALA A 229 -2.97 13.95 16.80
C ALA A 229 -2.11 12.80 17.30
N SER A 230 -0.97 12.61 16.67
CA SER A 230 0.00 11.58 17.04
C SER A 230 1.39 11.98 16.59
N ASP A 231 2.41 11.37 17.17
CA ASP A 231 3.80 11.51 16.74
C ASP A 231 4.02 11.06 15.29
N GLU A 232 3.07 10.31 14.73
CA GLU A 232 3.07 9.86 13.34
C GLU A 232 2.96 11.03 12.34
N ILE A 233 2.29 12.14 12.69
CA ILE A 233 2.24 13.35 11.84
C ILE A 233 3.66 13.93 11.73
N ARG A 234 4.34 14.04 12.88
CA ARG A 234 5.74 14.51 12.91
C ARG A 234 6.67 13.59 12.15
N CYS A 235 6.54 12.28 12.38
CA CYS A 235 7.32 11.26 11.67
C CYS A 235 7.10 11.35 10.15
N ALA A 236 5.85 11.51 9.71
CA ALA A 236 5.51 11.69 8.30
C ALA A 236 6.17 12.92 7.68
N TYR A 237 6.18 14.05 8.39
CA TYR A 237 6.81 15.29 7.93
C TYR A 237 8.34 15.25 7.95
N GLU A 238 8.92 14.51 8.87
CA GLU A 238 10.37 14.34 8.97
C GLU A 238 10.92 13.35 7.94
N THR A 239 10.30 12.17 7.82
CA THR A 239 10.83 11.05 7.05
C THR A 239 10.14 10.82 5.71
N GLY A 240 8.99 11.44 5.48
CA GLY A 240 8.13 11.15 4.34
C GLY A 240 7.29 9.87 4.51
N ARG A 241 7.27 9.24 5.70
CA ARG A 241 6.45 8.06 6.02
C ARG A 241 5.75 8.18 7.35
N GLY A 242 4.51 7.70 7.41
CA GLY A 242 3.72 7.67 8.64
C GLY A 242 2.36 7.06 8.43
N LYS A 243 1.64 6.82 9.52
CA LYS A 243 0.28 6.27 9.52
C LYS A 243 -0.65 7.25 10.23
N LEU A 244 -1.45 7.97 9.47
CA LEU A 244 -2.39 8.94 10.01
C LEU A 244 -3.75 8.28 10.22
N THR A 245 -4.33 8.42 11.40
CA THR A 245 -5.67 7.92 11.70
C THR A 245 -6.70 9.01 11.48
N MET A 246 -7.59 8.78 10.51
CA MET A 246 -8.69 9.67 10.16
C MET A 246 -9.99 9.12 10.73
N ARG A 247 -10.87 10.02 11.19
CA ARG A 247 -12.23 9.71 11.66
C ARG A 247 -13.28 10.54 10.95
N ALA A 248 -14.44 9.95 10.76
CA ALA A 248 -15.65 10.64 10.36
C ALA A 248 -16.04 11.72 11.39
N ARG A 249 -16.62 12.81 10.92
CA ARG A 249 -17.25 13.79 11.79
C ARG A 249 -18.66 13.31 12.11
N THR A 250 -18.93 13.12 13.40
CA THR A 250 -20.21 12.63 13.89
C THR A 250 -20.75 13.51 15.02
N HIS A 251 -22.06 13.54 15.18
CA HIS A 251 -22.71 14.13 16.35
C HIS A 251 -23.98 13.33 16.69
N PHE A 252 -24.47 13.53 17.88
CA PHE A 252 -25.69 12.88 18.36
C PHE A 252 -26.87 13.84 18.29
N GLU A 253 -28.03 13.32 17.86
CA GLU A 253 -29.29 14.03 17.86
C GLU A 253 -30.34 13.21 18.60
N GLU A 254 -30.92 13.77 19.66
CA GLU A 254 -32.03 13.15 20.39
C GLU A 254 -33.35 13.37 19.71
N GLN A 255 -34.11 12.32 19.52
CA GLN A 255 -35.47 12.40 19.00
C GLN A 255 -36.53 12.46 20.10
N LYS A 256 -37.67 13.09 19.83
CA LYS A 256 -38.80 13.19 20.77
C LYS A 256 -39.35 11.84 21.24
N ASN A 257 -39.06 10.77 20.50
CA ASN A 257 -39.48 9.40 20.81
C ASN A 257 -38.48 8.67 21.74
N GLY A 258 -37.41 9.35 22.18
CA GLY A 258 -36.36 8.82 23.06
C GLY A 258 -35.33 7.93 22.34
N LYS A 259 -35.32 7.94 21.02
CA LYS A 259 -34.22 7.36 20.22
C LYS A 259 -33.13 8.39 19.99
N THR A 260 -31.91 7.94 19.81
CA THR A 260 -30.76 8.80 19.50
C THR A 260 -30.29 8.49 18.08
N LEU A 261 -30.00 9.53 17.33
CA LEU A 261 -29.38 9.40 16.00
C LEU A 261 -27.88 9.67 16.11
N ILE A 262 -27.08 8.78 15.54
CA ILE A 262 -25.68 9.06 15.24
C ILE A 262 -25.66 9.60 13.81
N VAL A 263 -25.36 10.89 13.68
CA VAL A 263 -25.35 11.59 12.38
C VAL A 263 -23.91 11.75 11.94
N VAL A 264 -23.60 11.25 10.74
CA VAL A 264 -22.32 11.38 10.09
C VAL A 264 -22.41 12.48 9.04
N THR A 265 -21.64 13.55 9.22
CA THR A 265 -21.64 14.72 8.32
C THR A 265 -20.44 14.79 7.41
N GLU A 266 -19.32 14.16 7.80
CA GLU A 266 -18.11 14.10 7.00
C GLU A 266 -17.48 12.69 7.15
N LEU A 267 -16.97 12.15 6.04
CA LEU A 267 -16.30 10.86 5.99
C LEU A 267 -14.80 11.03 5.87
N PRO A 268 -14.01 10.04 6.32
CA PRO A 268 -12.58 10.01 6.06
C PRO A 268 -12.28 10.09 4.55
N TYR A 269 -11.15 10.68 4.21
CA TYR A 269 -10.73 10.84 2.82
C TYR A 269 -10.61 9.49 2.10
N GLN A 270 -11.05 9.44 0.84
CA GLN A 270 -11.11 8.25 -0.01
C GLN A 270 -12.12 7.17 0.43
N VAL A 271 -12.98 7.44 1.38
CA VAL A 271 -14.07 6.54 1.76
C VAL A 271 -15.29 6.81 0.89
N ASN A 272 -15.83 5.74 0.31
CA ASN A 272 -17.09 5.77 -0.42
C ASN A 272 -18.26 5.70 0.56
N LYS A 273 -19.21 6.63 0.49
CA LYS A 273 -20.34 6.73 1.43
C LYS A 273 -21.26 5.51 1.37
N ALA A 274 -21.68 5.11 0.18
CA ALA A 274 -22.57 3.97 0.00
C ALA A 274 -21.94 2.67 0.52
N ALA A 275 -20.69 2.40 0.13
CA ALA A 275 -19.94 1.23 0.60
C ALA A 275 -19.72 1.25 2.12
N ALA A 276 -19.50 2.43 2.71
CA ALA A 276 -19.33 2.55 4.16
C ALA A 276 -20.63 2.21 4.90
N LEU A 277 -21.79 2.68 4.41
CA LEU A 277 -23.10 2.35 4.99
C LEU A 277 -23.45 0.88 4.83
N GLU A 278 -23.18 0.28 3.66
CA GLU A 278 -23.33 -1.15 3.42
C GLU A 278 -22.46 -1.98 4.38
N LYS A 279 -21.22 -1.56 4.59
CA LYS A 279 -20.31 -2.22 5.53
C LYS A 279 -20.83 -2.11 6.98
N ILE A 280 -21.34 -0.94 7.38
CA ILE A 280 -21.94 -0.77 8.71
C ILE A 280 -23.13 -1.72 8.88
N LEU A 281 -23.98 -1.84 7.88
CA LEU A 281 -25.10 -2.77 7.90
C LEU A 281 -24.62 -4.22 8.01
N ALA A 282 -23.66 -4.62 7.19
CA ALA A 282 -23.09 -5.97 7.21
C ALA A 282 -22.47 -6.32 8.57
N VAL A 283 -21.66 -5.42 9.13
CA VAL A 283 -21.04 -5.60 10.45
C VAL A 283 -22.10 -5.65 11.55
N SER A 284 -23.15 -4.84 11.47
CA SER A 284 -24.25 -4.86 12.45
C SER A 284 -25.02 -6.20 12.45
N GLN A 285 -25.12 -6.83 11.28
CA GLN A 285 -25.75 -8.16 11.14
C GLN A 285 -24.82 -9.30 11.56
N GLU A 286 -23.53 -9.17 11.32
CA GLU A 286 -22.50 -10.14 11.69
C GLU A 286 -22.25 -10.14 13.20
N LYS A 287 -22.10 -8.94 13.80
CA LYS A 287 -21.78 -8.73 15.22
C LYS A 287 -23.03 -8.26 16.00
N LYS A 288 -24.12 -9.01 15.91
CA LYS A 288 -25.44 -8.63 16.48
C LYS A 288 -25.38 -8.25 17.95
N THR A 289 -24.56 -8.90 18.75
CA THR A 289 -24.42 -8.61 20.18
C THR A 289 -23.89 -7.23 20.46
N LEU A 290 -22.90 -6.75 19.67
CA LEU A 290 -22.28 -5.44 19.83
C LEU A 290 -23.18 -4.31 19.28
N PHE A 291 -23.93 -4.59 18.23
CA PHE A 291 -24.77 -3.61 17.52
C PHE A 291 -26.27 -3.81 17.76
N GLN A 292 -26.67 -4.49 18.83
CA GLN A 292 -28.06 -4.80 19.15
C GLN A 292 -28.93 -3.55 19.29
N GLY A 293 -28.30 -2.41 19.66
CA GLY A 293 -28.97 -1.10 19.78
C GLY A 293 -29.22 -0.41 18.45
N ILE A 294 -28.70 -0.86 17.31
CA ILE A 294 -28.99 -0.21 16.02
C ILE A 294 -30.41 -0.57 15.58
N GLY A 295 -31.19 0.46 15.25
CA GLY A 295 -32.57 0.34 14.76
C GLY A 295 -32.69 0.44 13.25
N ASP A 296 -32.00 1.42 12.65
CA ASP A 296 -32.06 1.69 11.22
C ASP A 296 -30.75 2.40 10.76
N ILE A 297 -30.42 2.26 9.47
CA ILE A 297 -29.28 2.92 8.84
C ILE A 297 -29.78 3.49 7.51
N ARG A 298 -29.69 4.79 7.33
CA ARG A 298 -30.21 5.47 6.15
C ARG A 298 -29.36 6.67 5.73
N ASP A 299 -29.43 7.01 4.46
CA ASP A 299 -28.83 8.21 3.89
C ASP A 299 -29.90 9.32 3.76
N GLU A 300 -29.69 10.42 4.44
CA GLU A 300 -30.53 11.62 4.40
C GLU A 300 -29.80 12.79 3.73
N SER A 301 -28.70 12.51 2.99
CA SER A 301 -27.91 13.55 2.32
C SER A 301 -28.75 14.29 1.29
N ASP A 302 -28.63 15.62 1.30
CA ASP A 302 -29.33 16.50 0.39
C ASP A 302 -28.43 17.63 -0.14
N ARG A 303 -29.02 18.68 -0.71
CA ARG A 303 -28.27 19.85 -1.20
C ARG A 303 -27.59 20.67 -0.12
N GLN A 304 -27.94 20.48 1.15
CA GLN A 304 -27.32 21.15 2.30
C GLN A 304 -26.06 20.47 2.75
N GLY A 305 -25.87 19.20 2.38
CA GLY A 305 -24.66 18.45 2.69
C GLY A 305 -24.89 16.96 2.92
N MET A 306 -23.81 16.30 3.31
CA MET A 306 -23.84 14.88 3.67
C MET A 306 -24.49 14.70 5.04
N ARG A 307 -25.42 13.75 5.12
CA ARG A 307 -26.12 13.35 6.33
C ARG A 307 -26.45 11.87 6.28
N ALA A 308 -25.52 11.05 6.74
CA ALA A 308 -25.76 9.62 6.92
C ALA A 308 -26.18 9.38 8.38
N VAL A 309 -27.29 8.67 8.59
CA VAL A 309 -27.94 8.54 9.89
C VAL A 309 -27.98 7.08 10.31
N ILE A 310 -27.50 6.82 11.54
CA ILE A 310 -27.59 5.53 12.21
C ILE A 310 -28.51 5.74 13.42
N GLU A 311 -29.70 5.15 13.37
CA GLU A 311 -30.69 5.26 14.44
C GLU A 311 -30.39 4.25 15.55
N VAL A 312 -30.27 4.73 16.78
CA VAL A 312 -30.06 3.92 17.99
C VAL A 312 -31.37 3.82 18.75
N LYS A 313 -31.74 2.59 19.11
CA LYS A 313 -32.93 2.27 19.92
C LYS A 313 -32.79 2.88 21.32
N LYS A 314 -33.93 3.04 22.03
CA LYS A 314 -33.96 3.58 23.39
C LYS A 314 -33.05 2.88 24.39
N ASP A 315 -32.91 1.57 24.23
CA ASP A 315 -32.16 0.69 25.13
C ASP A 315 -30.68 0.55 24.71
N GLY A 316 -30.28 1.21 23.58
CA GLY A 316 -28.92 1.19 23.08
C GLY A 316 -28.09 2.33 23.64
N ASP A 317 -26.79 2.07 23.83
CA ASP A 317 -25.80 3.09 24.19
C ASP A 317 -25.17 3.68 22.92
N PRO A 318 -25.52 4.92 22.54
CA PRO A 318 -25.02 5.50 21.28
C PRO A 318 -23.50 5.73 21.28
N GLU A 319 -22.91 6.00 22.44
CA GLU A 319 -21.44 6.22 22.54
C GLU A 319 -20.67 4.91 22.31
N LYS A 320 -21.10 3.82 22.95
CA LYS A 320 -20.50 2.50 22.73
C LYS A 320 -20.66 2.03 21.29
N ILE A 321 -21.86 2.22 20.72
CA ILE A 321 -22.11 1.86 19.32
C ILE A 321 -21.18 2.66 18.39
N LEU A 322 -21.02 3.96 18.61
CA LEU A 322 -20.11 4.78 17.82
C LEU A 322 -18.66 4.29 17.90
N GLN A 323 -18.20 3.88 19.07
CA GLN A 323 -16.86 3.32 19.24
C GLN A 323 -16.68 2.00 18.50
N TYR A 324 -17.67 1.12 18.51
CA TYR A 324 -17.67 -0.10 17.72
C TYR A 324 -17.68 0.19 16.22
N LEU A 325 -18.42 1.23 15.79
CA LEU A 325 -18.41 1.68 14.41
C LEU A 325 -17.02 2.17 13.98
N TYR A 326 -16.30 2.91 14.81
CA TYR A 326 -14.93 3.31 14.53
C TYR A 326 -13.97 2.11 14.42
N LYS A 327 -14.18 1.07 15.22
CA LYS A 327 -13.33 -0.13 15.19
C LYS A 327 -13.61 -1.06 14.01
N TYR A 328 -14.88 -1.20 13.61
CA TYR A 328 -15.30 -2.24 12.67
C TYR A 328 -15.81 -1.72 11.31
N SER A 329 -15.89 -0.40 11.12
CA SER A 329 -16.33 0.20 9.87
C SER A 329 -15.31 1.20 9.34
N ASP A 330 -15.62 1.81 8.17
CA ASP A 330 -14.77 2.82 7.54
C ASP A 330 -14.99 4.24 8.10
N LEU A 331 -15.75 4.38 9.20
CA LEU A 331 -15.84 5.65 9.93
C LEU A 331 -14.53 6.05 10.62
N GLN A 332 -13.61 5.11 10.79
CA GLN A 332 -12.23 5.36 11.11
C GLN A 332 -11.34 4.52 10.21
N CYS A 333 -10.38 5.16 9.57
CA CYS A 333 -9.42 4.48 8.70
C CYS A 333 -8.03 5.09 8.83
N THR A 334 -7.04 4.36 8.34
CA THR A 334 -5.64 4.79 8.35
C THR A 334 -5.22 5.25 6.97
N PHE A 335 -4.67 6.46 6.88
CA PHE A 335 -3.99 6.97 5.70
C PHE A 335 -2.49 6.70 5.83
N GLY A 336 -1.97 5.80 5.02
CA GLY A 336 -0.53 5.52 4.96
C GLY A 336 0.21 6.58 4.17
N VAL A 337 0.94 7.45 4.84
CA VAL A 337 1.77 8.47 4.20
C VAL A 337 3.01 7.83 3.60
N ASN A 338 3.28 8.15 2.33
CA ASN A 338 4.50 7.80 1.63
C ASN A 338 4.81 8.91 0.60
N MET A 339 5.61 9.88 1.01
CA MET A 339 5.90 11.08 0.21
C MET A 339 7.04 10.82 -0.77
N VAL A 340 6.74 10.08 -1.84
CA VAL A 340 7.67 9.80 -2.94
C VAL A 340 7.28 10.64 -4.15
N ALA A 341 8.22 11.41 -4.70
CA ALA A 341 8.05 12.18 -5.92
C ALA A 341 9.33 12.16 -6.76
N ILE A 342 9.23 12.54 -8.03
CA ILE A 342 10.37 12.68 -8.91
C ILE A 342 11.06 14.01 -8.62
N ALA A 343 12.32 13.98 -8.20
CA ALA A 343 13.16 15.14 -7.98
C ALA A 343 14.50 14.97 -8.73
N GLY A 344 14.85 15.91 -9.59
CA GLY A 344 16.07 15.82 -10.39
C GLY A 344 16.13 14.57 -11.26
N GLY A 345 15.02 14.11 -11.81
CA GLY A 345 14.90 12.95 -12.68
C GLY A 345 14.94 11.59 -11.97
N LYS A 346 14.87 11.54 -10.63
CA LYS A 346 14.91 10.30 -9.83
C LYS A 346 13.79 10.27 -8.82
N PRO A 347 13.19 9.10 -8.54
CA PRO A 347 12.23 8.96 -7.46
C PRO A 347 12.95 9.11 -6.11
N GLN A 348 12.44 9.97 -5.25
CA GLN A 348 12.97 10.24 -3.93
C GLN A 348 11.84 10.27 -2.90
N GLN A 349 12.07 9.65 -1.75
CA GLN A 349 11.22 9.83 -0.57
C GLN A 349 11.72 11.06 0.17
N MET A 350 10.83 11.99 0.45
CA MET A 350 11.18 13.31 0.97
C MET A 350 10.31 13.69 2.16
N GLY A 351 10.92 14.32 3.15
CA GLY A 351 10.20 15.01 4.22
C GLY A 351 9.62 16.36 3.75
N LEU A 352 8.82 16.99 4.62
CA LEU A 352 8.19 18.28 4.34
C LEU A 352 9.20 19.35 3.93
N LYS A 353 10.32 19.48 4.66
CA LYS A 353 11.35 20.47 4.36
C LYS A 353 11.96 20.30 2.98
N GLU A 354 12.24 19.07 2.58
CA GLU A 354 12.85 18.77 1.28
C GLU A 354 11.89 19.12 0.14
N ILE A 355 10.61 18.79 0.27
CA ILE A 355 9.58 19.16 -0.71
C ILE A 355 9.49 20.67 -0.85
N LEU A 356 9.44 21.40 0.26
CA LEU A 356 9.44 22.88 0.24
C LEU A 356 10.70 23.45 -0.40
N GLN A 357 11.88 22.87 -0.15
CA GLN A 357 13.15 23.30 -0.74
C GLN A 357 13.15 23.12 -2.26
N HIS A 358 12.68 21.98 -2.76
CA HIS A 358 12.56 21.72 -4.19
C HIS A 358 11.60 22.70 -4.86
N TYR A 359 10.46 22.95 -4.26
CA TYR A 359 9.50 23.92 -4.75
C TYR A 359 10.07 25.34 -4.78
N ILE A 360 10.74 25.81 -3.71
CA ILE A 360 11.37 27.15 -3.64
C ILE A 360 12.44 27.28 -4.72
N ARG A 361 13.27 26.26 -4.91
CA ARG A 361 14.28 26.26 -5.97
C ARG A 361 13.64 26.41 -7.35
N HIS A 362 12.61 25.64 -7.63
CA HIS A 362 11.86 25.71 -8.87
C HIS A 362 11.27 27.12 -9.09
N GLN A 363 10.63 27.71 -8.08
CA GLN A 363 10.08 29.07 -8.20
C GLN A 363 11.15 30.13 -8.46
N ARG A 364 12.31 30.00 -7.85
CA ARG A 364 13.45 30.88 -8.12
C ARG A 364 13.89 30.77 -9.57
N ASP A 365 14.00 29.59 -10.11
CA ASP A 365 14.38 29.35 -11.51
C ASP A 365 13.31 29.89 -12.47
N VAL A 366 12.04 29.62 -12.25
CA VAL A 366 10.91 30.12 -13.04
C VAL A 366 10.89 31.64 -13.09
N VAL A 367 10.97 32.32 -11.93
CA VAL A 367 10.92 33.78 -11.86
C VAL A 367 12.18 34.40 -12.45
N THR A 368 13.34 33.78 -12.27
CA THR A 368 14.58 34.24 -12.88
C THR A 368 14.52 34.16 -14.41
N ARG A 369 14.09 33.06 -14.97
CA ARG A 369 13.93 32.86 -16.43
C ARG A 369 12.89 33.82 -17.00
N ARG A 370 11.72 33.94 -16.34
CA ARG A 370 10.71 34.92 -16.73
C ARG A 370 11.28 36.33 -16.77
N THR A 371 11.97 36.78 -15.72
CA THR A 371 12.53 38.10 -15.61
C THR A 371 13.60 38.36 -16.67
N LYS A 372 14.40 37.33 -17.03
CA LYS A 372 15.35 37.41 -18.13
C LYS A 372 14.65 37.58 -19.48
N ASN A 373 13.61 36.79 -19.76
CA ASN A 373 12.84 36.89 -20.98
C ASN A 373 12.14 38.25 -21.12
N GLU A 374 11.56 38.76 -20.03
CA GLU A 374 10.96 40.08 -19.96
C GLU A 374 12.00 41.18 -20.19
N LEU A 375 13.20 41.03 -19.62
CA LEU A 375 14.31 41.97 -19.84
C LEU A 375 14.76 42.01 -21.32
N GLU A 376 15.00 40.85 -21.93
CA GLU A 376 15.37 40.79 -23.35
C GLU A 376 14.29 41.37 -24.25
N THR A 377 13.03 41.14 -23.90
CA THR A 377 11.89 41.70 -24.66
C THR A 377 11.82 43.21 -24.48
N ALA A 378 12.02 43.71 -23.27
CA ALA A 378 12.07 45.14 -22.96
C ALA A 378 13.29 45.82 -23.62
N GLU A 379 14.47 45.20 -23.61
CA GLU A 379 15.68 45.72 -24.27
C GLU A 379 15.51 45.77 -25.79
N ARG A 380 14.91 44.77 -26.42
CA ARG A 380 14.56 44.79 -27.85
C ARG A 380 13.57 45.93 -28.16
N ARG A 381 12.58 46.15 -27.28
CA ARG A 381 11.60 47.22 -27.45
C ARG A 381 12.25 48.59 -27.23
N GLU A 382 13.10 48.74 -26.21
CA GLU A 382 13.88 49.95 -25.95
C GLU A 382 14.75 50.31 -27.15
N HIS A 383 15.49 49.34 -27.71
CA HIS A 383 16.33 49.52 -28.88
C HIS A 383 15.55 50.07 -30.08
N THR A 384 14.35 49.53 -30.33
CA THR A 384 13.47 50.03 -31.38
C THR A 384 12.99 51.46 -31.11
N LEU A 385 12.53 51.71 -29.86
CA LEU A 385 12.03 53.02 -29.46
C LEU A 385 13.14 54.07 -29.47
N ALA A 386 14.37 53.75 -29.09
CA ALA A 386 15.52 54.63 -29.19
C ALA A 386 15.76 55.09 -30.62
N GLY A 387 15.67 54.17 -31.59
CA GLY A 387 15.72 54.53 -33.02
C GLY A 387 14.61 55.47 -33.44
N LEU A 388 13.38 55.22 -32.99
CA LEU A 388 12.22 56.09 -33.25
C LEU A 388 12.40 57.47 -32.63
N MET A 389 12.94 57.57 -31.42
CA MET A 389 13.25 58.86 -30.76
C MET A 389 14.24 59.67 -31.54
N ILE A 390 15.29 59.03 -32.12
CA ILE A 390 16.25 59.74 -33.01
C ILE A 390 15.53 60.28 -34.25
N ALA A 391 14.63 59.47 -34.86
CA ALA A 391 13.84 59.85 -36.00
C ALA A 391 12.88 61.01 -35.67
N VAL A 392 12.26 61.02 -34.53
CA VAL A 392 11.36 62.07 -34.05
C VAL A 392 12.09 63.39 -33.84
N ASN A 393 13.28 63.36 -33.23
CA ASN A 393 14.08 64.53 -32.97
C ASN A 393 14.64 65.13 -34.27
N HIS A 394 14.71 64.38 -35.38
CA HIS A 394 15.21 64.80 -36.66
C HIS A 394 14.22 64.57 -37.81
N LEU A 395 12.93 64.72 -37.51
CA LEU A 395 11.84 64.33 -38.39
C LEU A 395 11.96 64.88 -39.81
N ASP A 396 12.20 66.20 -40.01
CA ASP A 396 12.29 66.78 -41.32
C ASP A 396 13.47 66.21 -42.18
N ARG A 397 14.58 65.88 -41.53
CA ARG A 397 15.73 65.23 -42.21
C ARG A 397 15.46 63.79 -42.61
N VAL A 398 14.79 63.03 -41.71
CA VAL A 398 14.36 61.63 -41.96
C VAL A 398 13.38 61.59 -43.13
N ILE A 399 12.40 62.50 -43.19
CA ILE A 399 11.41 62.56 -44.28
C ILE A 399 12.12 63.02 -45.61
N ALA A 400 13.00 63.94 -45.54
CA ALA A 400 13.74 64.37 -46.71
C ALA A 400 14.61 63.23 -47.31
N LEU A 401 15.31 62.49 -46.49
CA LEU A 401 16.14 61.37 -46.88
C LEU A 401 15.27 60.25 -47.50
N ILE A 402 14.15 59.89 -46.86
CA ILE A 402 13.23 58.83 -47.37
C ILE A 402 12.65 59.20 -48.72
N ARG A 403 12.27 60.45 -48.88
CA ARG A 403 11.78 61.01 -50.19
C ARG A 403 12.82 61.06 -51.25
N ALA A 404 14.09 61.27 -50.91
CA ALA A 404 15.20 61.32 -51.89
C ALA A 404 15.67 59.96 -52.34
N SER A 405 15.38 58.93 -51.59
CA SER A 405 15.76 57.54 -51.84
C SER A 405 14.90 56.90 -52.95
N LYS A 406 15.52 56.11 -53.86
CA LYS A 406 14.85 55.45 -54.99
C LYS A 406 14.21 54.14 -54.62
N SER A 407 14.60 53.57 -53.52
CA SER A 407 14.09 52.31 -53.04
C SER A 407 14.03 52.22 -51.47
N PRO A 408 13.16 51.37 -50.86
CA PRO A 408 13.16 51.17 -49.42
C PRO A 408 14.52 50.70 -48.86
N ARG A 409 15.28 49.94 -49.65
CA ARG A 409 16.64 49.51 -49.30
C ARG A 409 17.60 50.66 -49.19
N GLU A 410 17.61 51.53 -50.19
CA GLU A 410 18.44 52.74 -50.20
C GLU A 410 18.07 53.70 -49.06
N ALA A 411 16.78 53.85 -48.78
CA ALA A 411 16.32 54.64 -47.62
C ALA A 411 16.80 54.03 -46.28
N LYS A 412 16.79 52.73 -46.16
CA LYS A 412 17.29 52.04 -44.97
C LYS A 412 18.79 52.24 -44.81
N GLU A 413 19.57 51.99 -45.84
CA GLU A 413 21.01 52.17 -45.82
C GLU A 413 21.40 53.65 -45.54
N GLY A 414 20.66 54.64 -46.10
CA GLY A 414 20.83 56.07 -45.83
C GLY A 414 20.52 56.41 -44.37
N LEU A 415 19.42 55.93 -43.80
CA LEU A 415 19.06 56.12 -42.38
C LEU A 415 20.13 55.55 -41.46
N MET A 416 20.64 54.38 -41.77
CA MET A 416 21.69 53.69 -40.97
C MET A 416 22.99 54.54 -41.00
N ALA A 417 23.36 55.07 -42.17
CA ALA A 417 24.60 55.83 -42.33
C ALA A 417 24.51 57.23 -41.66
N GLU A 418 23.41 57.92 -41.87
CA GLU A 418 23.28 59.34 -41.40
C GLU A 418 23.06 59.44 -39.88
N PHE A 419 22.21 58.56 -39.33
CA PHE A 419 21.84 58.62 -37.93
C PHE A 419 22.51 57.54 -37.10
N ARG A 420 23.43 56.75 -37.65
CA ARG A 420 24.12 55.61 -36.99
C ARG A 420 23.13 54.60 -36.37
N LEU A 421 22.05 54.32 -37.10
CA LEU A 421 21.01 53.41 -36.69
C LEU A 421 21.39 51.97 -37.02
N THR A 422 20.89 51.02 -36.24
CA THR A 422 20.93 49.60 -36.62
C THR A 422 19.88 49.30 -37.69
N GLU A 423 20.03 48.18 -38.39
CA GLU A 423 19.09 47.75 -39.43
C GLU A 423 17.64 47.62 -38.88
N LEU A 424 17.48 47.11 -37.65
CA LEU A 424 16.18 47.00 -36.99
C LEU A 424 15.56 48.36 -36.68
N GLN A 425 16.36 49.33 -36.26
CA GLN A 425 15.91 50.71 -36.01
C GLN A 425 15.51 51.42 -37.29
N ALA A 426 16.31 51.30 -38.34
CA ALA A 426 16.02 51.91 -39.65
C ALA A 426 14.75 51.29 -40.25
N GLN A 427 14.55 49.96 -40.14
CA GLN A 427 13.34 49.31 -40.57
C GLN A 427 12.11 49.77 -39.80
N ALA A 428 12.20 49.89 -38.46
CA ALA A 428 11.10 50.39 -37.63
C ALA A 428 10.70 51.83 -38.01
N ILE A 429 11.65 52.67 -38.41
CA ILE A 429 11.37 54.01 -38.89
C ILE A 429 10.63 53.96 -40.23
N LEU A 430 11.02 53.09 -41.16
CA LEU A 430 10.37 52.94 -42.44
C LEU A 430 8.95 52.38 -42.33
N ASP A 431 8.71 51.54 -41.34
CA ASP A 431 7.40 50.95 -41.05
C ASP A 431 6.46 51.89 -40.29
N LEU A 432 6.92 53.06 -39.90
CA LEU A 432 6.11 54.10 -39.24
C LEU A 432 4.97 54.57 -40.15
N ARG A 433 3.75 54.42 -39.70
CA ARG A 433 2.58 55.01 -40.39
C ARG A 433 2.56 56.51 -40.20
N LEU A 434 2.26 57.25 -41.27
CA LEU A 434 2.17 58.75 -41.25
C LEU A 434 1.28 59.29 -40.13
N GLN A 435 0.24 58.59 -39.74
CA GLN A 435 -0.64 58.91 -38.61
C GLN A 435 0.13 59.00 -37.27
N ARG A 436 1.21 58.24 -37.09
CA ARG A 436 2.03 58.26 -35.87
C ARG A 436 3.02 59.39 -35.78
N LEU A 437 3.06 60.31 -36.78
CA LEU A 437 3.88 61.46 -36.78
C LEU A 437 3.17 62.68 -36.15
N THR A 438 1.99 62.53 -35.57
CA THR A 438 1.29 63.62 -34.89
C THR A 438 1.92 63.89 -33.51
N ASN A 439 1.91 65.18 -33.05
CA ASN A 439 2.49 65.56 -31.76
C ASN A 439 1.92 64.72 -30.56
N LEU A 440 0.72 64.21 -30.67
CA LEU A 440 0.12 63.38 -29.62
C LEU A 440 0.78 61.98 -29.56
N GLU A 441 0.99 61.37 -30.69
CA GLU A 441 1.64 60.08 -30.86
C GLU A 441 3.17 60.17 -30.54
N LEU A 442 3.83 61.25 -30.84
CA LEU A 442 5.23 61.47 -30.48
C LEU A 442 5.43 61.46 -28.98
N ARG A 443 4.53 62.19 -28.26
CA ARG A 443 4.54 62.15 -26.77
C ARG A 443 4.20 60.78 -26.22
N ALA A 444 3.43 59.95 -26.92
CA ALA A 444 3.16 58.60 -26.52
C ALA A 444 4.40 57.71 -26.65
N ILE A 445 5.19 57.82 -27.72
CA ILE A 445 6.47 57.14 -27.90
C ILE A 445 7.48 57.57 -26.82
N GLU A 446 7.57 58.84 -26.49
CA GLU A 446 8.45 59.33 -25.40
C GLU A 446 8.09 58.73 -24.04
N ARG A 447 6.77 58.65 -23.72
CA ARG A 447 6.30 58.02 -22.49
C ARG A 447 6.59 56.51 -22.48
N GLU A 448 6.29 55.81 -23.56
CA GLU A 448 6.56 54.38 -23.70
C GLU A 448 8.07 54.10 -23.54
N TYR A 449 8.94 54.92 -24.14
CA TYR A 449 10.40 54.80 -23.98
C TYR A 449 10.83 54.96 -22.53
N ALA A 450 10.33 56.00 -21.85
CA ALA A 450 10.63 56.20 -20.42
C ALA A 450 10.13 55.09 -19.51
N GLU A 451 8.94 54.54 -19.79
CA GLU A 451 8.36 53.36 -19.06
C GLU A 451 9.20 52.10 -19.30
N VAL A 452 9.62 51.83 -20.55
CA VAL A 452 10.44 50.65 -20.88
C VAL A 452 11.83 50.77 -20.24
N VAL A 453 12.48 51.94 -20.26
CA VAL A 453 13.79 52.16 -19.61
C VAL A 453 13.66 51.94 -18.08
N LYS A 454 12.58 52.44 -17.47
CA LYS A 454 12.30 52.21 -16.05
C LYS A 454 12.12 50.71 -15.76
N LEU A 455 11.34 50.02 -16.58
CA LEU A 455 11.12 48.59 -16.48
C LEU A 455 12.43 47.81 -16.59
N ILE A 456 13.30 48.12 -17.55
CA ILE A 456 14.62 47.50 -17.69
C ILE A 456 15.45 47.71 -16.42
N GLY A 457 15.43 48.91 -15.84
CA GLY A 457 16.09 49.16 -14.54
C GLY A 457 15.56 48.31 -13.39
N GLU A 458 14.26 48.15 -13.31
CA GLU A 458 13.59 47.31 -12.32
C GLU A 458 13.95 45.82 -12.50
N LEU A 459 13.86 45.31 -13.72
CA LEU A 459 14.17 43.92 -14.07
C LEU A 459 15.64 43.56 -13.81
N ARG A 460 16.56 44.45 -14.21
CA ARG A 460 18.00 44.29 -13.90
C ARG A 460 18.27 44.31 -12.40
N ALA A 461 17.57 45.15 -11.65
CA ALA A 461 17.72 45.20 -10.20
C ALA A 461 17.20 43.95 -9.50
N ILE A 462 16.13 43.28 -10.03
CA ILE A 462 15.62 41.99 -9.53
C ILE A 462 16.67 40.92 -9.80
N LEU A 463 17.22 40.85 -11.00
CA LEU A 463 18.22 39.84 -11.37
C LEU A 463 19.55 39.98 -10.61
N ALA A 464 19.91 41.20 -10.24
CA ALA A 464 21.14 41.52 -9.50
C ALA A 464 21.03 41.25 -7.98
N SER A 465 19.83 41.06 -7.43
CA SER A 465 19.61 40.99 -6.00
C SER A 465 18.70 39.84 -5.60
N ASP A 466 19.27 38.82 -4.94
CA ASP A 466 18.52 37.69 -4.39
C ASP A 466 17.36 38.14 -3.46
N LYS A 467 17.59 39.16 -2.64
CA LYS A 467 16.56 39.76 -1.77
C LYS A 467 15.35 40.30 -2.56
N LYS A 468 15.60 40.95 -3.71
CA LYS A 468 14.51 41.49 -4.56
C LYS A 468 13.78 40.36 -5.27
N LEU A 469 14.47 39.31 -5.72
CA LEU A 469 13.88 38.12 -6.30
C LEU A 469 12.96 37.43 -5.29
N VAL A 470 13.45 37.17 -4.08
CA VAL A 470 12.66 36.55 -2.99
C VAL A 470 11.46 37.44 -2.62
N ALA A 471 11.62 38.75 -2.55
CA ALA A 471 10.52 39.67 -2.26
C ALA A 471 9.44 39.65 -3.37
N LEU A 472 9.83 39.53 -4.64
CA LEU A 472 8.90 39.38 -5.75
C LEU A 472 8.12 38.07 -5.67
N ILE A 473 8.80 36.92 -5.44
CA ILE A 473 8.17 35.62 -5.29
C ILE A 473 7.20 35.65 -4.10
N LYS A 474 7.61 36.20 -2.95
CA LYS A 474 6.74 36.36 -1.78
C LYS A 474 5.48 37.15 -2.09
N LYS A 475 5.61 38.29 -2.78
CA LYS A 475 4.48 39.14 -3.20
C LYS A 475 3.48 38.36 -4.06
N GLU A 476 3.98 37.61 -5.01
CA GLU A 476 3.16 36.78 -5.90
C GLU A 476 2.47 35.62 -5.15
N LEU A 477 3.19 34.94 -4.25
CA LEU A 477 2.62 33.87 -3.40
C LEU A 477 1.53 34.41 -2.48
N LEU A 478 1.71 35.59 -1.88
CA LEU A 478 0.68 36.22 -1.04
C LEU A 478 -0.58 36.57 -1.84
N ALA A 479 -0.45 36.99 -3.09
CA ALA A 479 -1.60 37.26 -3.96
C ALA A 479 -2.36 35.94 -4.26
N ILE A 480 -1.65 34.87 -4.57
CA ILE A 480 -2.25 33.55 -4.81
C ILE A 480 -2.85 32.97 -3.53
N ARG A 481 -2.18 33.17 -2.37
CA ARG A 481 -2.75 32.81 -1.07
C ARG A 481 -4.11 33.46 -0.84
N ALA A 482 -4.25 34.73 -1.14
CA ALA A 482 -5.52 35.45 -0.99
C ALA A 482 -6.62 34.92 -1.90
N GLN A 483 -6.27 34.39 -3.08
CA GLN A 483 -7.21 33.75 -4.02
C GLN A 483 -7.64 32.36 -3.59
N LEU A 484 -6.71 31.55 -3.05
CA LEU A 484 -6.94 30.15 -2.74
C LEU A 484 -7.27 29.88 -1.26
N ALA A 485 -7.16 30.88 -0.39
CA ALA A 485 -7.40 30.71 1.04
C ALA A 485 -8.84 30.33 1.31
N ASP A 486 -8.99 29.19 1.99
CA ASP A 486 -10.25 28.77 2.60
C ASP A 486 -9.99 28.21 4.01
N PRO A 487 -11.01 28.09 4.86
CA PRO A 487 -10.86 27.51 6.19
C PRO A 487 -10.37 26.06 6.10
N ARG A 488 -9.60 25.65 7.13
CA ARG A 488 -9.25 24.25 7.32
C ARG A 488 -10.51 23.38 7.45
N ARG A 489 -10.56 22.29 6.70
CA ARG A 489 -11.69 21.35 6.70
C ARG A 489 -11.47 20.23 7.72
N THR A 490 -10.27 19.68 7.78
CA THR A 490 -9.93 18.60 8.71
C THR A 490 -9.53 19.18 10.06
N GLN A 491 -10.22 18.79 11.10
CA GLN A 491 -9.91 19.20 12.48
C GLN A 491 -8.94 18.19 13.10
N VAL A 492 -7.83 18.70 13.67
CA VAL A 492 -6.91 17.86 14.45
C VAL A 492 -7.43 17.78 15.88
N ILE A 493 -7.61 16.57 16.40
CA ILE A 493 -8.04 16.31 17.76
C ILE A 493 -6.94 15.57 18.52
N GLU A 494 -6.66 15.98 19.75
CA GLU A 494 -5.64 15.33 20.58
C GLU A 494 -6.07 13.91 20.96
N GLY A 495 -5.08 12.99 21.04
CA GLY A 495 -5.32 11.55 21.16
C GLY A 495 -6.13 11.08 22.37
N GLU A 496 -6.24 11.89 23.43
CA GLU A 496 -7.08 11.59 24.61
C GLU A 496 -8.58 11.82 24.36
N ALA A 497 -8.97 12.57 23.35
CA ALA A 497 -10.36 12.63 22.90
C ALA A 497 -10.82 11.36 22.15
N ALA A 498 -9.92 10.46 21.79
CA ALA A 498 -10.20 9.06 21.59
C ALA A 498 -10.40 8.47 23.00
N ILE A 499 -11.65 8.42 23.46
CA ILE A 499 -12.02 7.73 24.68
C ILE A 499 -11.25 6.41 24.71
N ALA A 500 -10.30 6.31 25.64
CA ALA A 500 -9.64 5.05 25.95
C ALA A 500 -10.73 4.12 26.51
N VAL A 501 -11.45 3.48 25.61
CA VAL A 501 -12.24 2.32 26.00
C VAL A 501 -11.20 1.25 26.24
N ASP A 502 -11.11 0.82 27.50
CA ASP A 502 -10.24 -0.29 27.86
C ASP A 502 -10.41 -1.40 26.82
N ALA A 503 -9.30 -1.79 26.22
CA ALA A 503 -9.27 -2.84 25.19
C ALA A 503 -9.88 -4.16 25.73
N GLU A 504 -9.99 -4.31 27.04
CA GLU A 504 -10.63 -5.42 27.73
C GLU A 504 -12.17 -5.37 27.71
N GLU A 505 -12.81 -4.20 27.68
CA GLU A 505 -14.27 -4.08 27.59
C GLU A 505 -14.82 -4.11 26.14
N LEU A 506 -13.99 -3.80 25.14
CA LEU A 506 -14.40 -3.76 23.73
C LEU A 506 -14.35 -5.12 23.05
N SER A 507 -13.68 -6.12 23.61
CA SER A 507 -13.66 -7.46 23.09
C SER A 507 -14.62 -8.32 23.91
N ALA A 508 -15.90 -8.35 23.51
CA ALA A 508 -16.66 -9.56 23.75
C ALA A 508 -15.87 -10.68 23.07
N ALA A 509 -15.16 -11.45 23.90
CA ALA A 509 -14.30 -12.50 23.38
C ALA A 509 -15.16 -13.46 22.59
N GLU A 510 -14.91 -13.55 21.29
CA GLU A 510 -15.61 -14.45 20.39
C GLU A 510 -14.93 -15.81 20.39
N ASP A 511 -15.72 -16.85 20.24
CA ASP A 511 -15.19 -18.19 20.01
C ASP A 511 -14.59 -18.22 18.60
N VAL A 512 -13.29 -18.46 18.54
CA VAL A 512 -12.53 -18.50 17.31
C VAL A 512 -11.81 -19.83 17.14
N THR A 513 -11.69 -20.27 15.91
CA THR A 513 -10.87 -21.40 15.54
C THR A 513 -9.61 -20.92 14.85
N VAL A 514 -8.48 -21.36 15.36
CA VAL A 514 -7.15 -21.10 14.80
C VAL A 514 -6.63 -22.38 14.18
N ALA A 515 -6.41 -22.35 12.87
CA ALA A 515 -5.79 -23.46 12.13
C ALA A 515 -4.33 -23.10 11.83
N VAL A 516 -3.42 -23.89 12.38
CA VAL A 516 -1.98 -23.85 12.08
C VAL A 516 -1.72 -24.79 10.92
N CYS A 517 -1.21 -24.27 9.83
CA CYS A 517 -1.01 -24.96 8.57
C CYS A 517 0.48 -25.17 8.24
N GLU A 518 0.76 -25.97 7.23
CA GLU A 518 2.11 -26.24 6.75
C GLU A 518 2.81 -24.94 6.31
N GLY A 519 4.14 -24.86 6.46
CA GLY A 519 4.93 -23.69 6.08
C GLY A 519 4.73 -22.45 6.97
N LEU A 520 4.44 -22.66 8.27
CA LEU A 520 4.18 -21.58 9.26
C LEU A 520 3.02 -20.67 8.88
N LYS A 521 2.06 -21.17 8.13
CA LYS A 521 0.84 -20.44 7.82
C LYS A 521 -0.17 -20.60 8.96
N VAL A 522 -1.00 -19.58 9.18
CA VAL A 522 -2.05 -19.58 10.20
C VAL A 522 -3.31 -18.91 9.69
N ARG A 523 -4.44 -19.44 10.08
CA ARG A 523 -5.76 -18.86 9.84
C ARG A 523 -6.51 -18.71 11.14
N ARG A 524 -7.24 -17.60 11.31
CA ARG A 524 -8.19 -17.41 12.38
C ARG A 524 -9.54 -17.02 11.79
N CYS A 525 -10.58 -17.70 12.21
CA CYS A 525 -11.94 -17.31 11.87
C CYS A 525 -12.89 -17.60 13.06
N PRO A 526 -14.05 -16.95 13.12
CA PRO A 526 -15.10 -17.32 14.07
C PRO A 526 -15.43 -18.81 13.96
N THR A 527 -15.53 -19.52 15.10
CA THR A 527 -15.73 -21.00 15.14
C THR A 527 -16.97 -21.43 14.33
N ARG A 528 -18.02 -20.62 14.35
CA ARG A 528 -19.24 -20.88 13.56
C ARG A 528 -19.06 -20.86 12.04
N LEU A 529 -18.00 -20.22 11.53
CA LEU A 529 -17.69 -20.09 10.10
C LEU A 529 -16.55 -21.00 9.67
N PHE A 530 -15.94 -21.71 10.62
CA PHE A 530 -14.82 -22.59 10.33
C PHE A 530 -15.27 -23.83 9.57
N ASN A 531 -14.61 -24.09 8.45
CA ASN A 531 -14.79 -25.31 7.66
C ASN A 531 -13.44 -25.83 7.19
N LEU A 532 -13.05 -26.99 7.70
CA LEU A 532 -11.76 -27.61 7.41
C LEU A 532 -11.55 -27.89 5.91
N SER A 533 -12.61 -28.26 5.18
CA SER A 533 -12.51 -28.54 3.74
C SER A 533 -12.17 -27.30 2.90
N GLN A 534 -12.54 -26.12 3.36
CA GLN A 534 -12.23 -24.87 2.65
C GLN A 534 -10.77 -24.42 2.79
N ILE A 535 -10.04 -24.99 3.74
CA ILE A 535 -8.62 -24.69 3.99
C ILE A 535 -7.70 -25.86 3.69
N ALA A 536 -8.21 -26.92 3.05
CA ALA A 536 -7.45 -28.14 2.75
C ALA A 536 -6.18 -27.87 1.92
N GLU A 537 -6.20 -26.90 1.03
CA GLU A 537 -5.04 -26.47 0.22
C GLU A 537 -3.86 -25.93 1.06
N ASP A 538 -4.15 -25.35 2.24
CA ASP A 538 -3.10 -24.86 3.15
C ASP A 538 -2.54 -25.95 4.06
N ARG A 539 -3.03 -27.17 3.98
CA ARG A 539 -2.65 -28.35 4.78
C ARG A 539 -2.62 -28.06 6.28
N PRO A 540 -3.78 -28.01 6.92
CA PRO A 540 -3.87 -27.76 8.35
C PRO A 540 -3.23 -28.89 9.15
N LEU A 541 -2.31 -28.54 10.05
CA LEU A 541 -1.60 -29.45 10.93
C LEU A 541 -2.28 -29.55 12.31
N PHE A 542 -2.71 -28.41 12.82
CA PHE A 542 -3.36 -28.30 14.13
C PHE A 542 -4.53 -27.34 14.05
N VAL A 543 -5.62 -27.70 14.70
CA VAL A 543 -6.81 -26.86 14.83
C VAL A 543 -7.07 -26.64 16.32
N VAL A 544 -7.11 -25.36 16.72
CA VAL A 544 -7.29 -24.95 18.11
C VAL A 544 -8.56 -24.11 18.21
N GLU A 545 -9.53 -24.56 18.93
CA GLU A 545 -10.71 -23.79 19.31
C GLU A 545 -10.41 -23.05 20.61
N THR A 546 -10.63 -21.75 20.59
CA THR A 546 -10.35 -20.87 21.73
C THR A 546 -11.20 -19.62 21.66
N ARG A 547 -11.04 -18.71 22.61
CA ARG A 547 -11.64 -17.38 22.54
C ARG A 547 -10.62 -16.40 21.99
N SER A 548 -11.09 -15.35 21.33
CA SER A 548 -10.22 -14.33 20.70
C SER A 548 -9.27 -13.64 21.70
N ASP A 549 -9.68 -13.49 22.94
CA ASP A 549 -8.91 -12.91 24.05
C ASP A 549 -7.91 -13.88 24.70
N ARG A 550 -7.94 -15.16 24.36
CA ARG A 550 -7.08 -16.18 24.94
C ARG A 550 -5.81 -16.39 24.13
N ARG A 551 -4.76 -16.78 24.83
CA ARG A 551 -3.50 -17.17 24.21
C ARG A 551 -3.57 -18.59 23.67
N ILE A 552 -2.76 -18.84 22.64
CA ILE A 552 -2.44 -20.17 22.14
C ILE A 552 -0.95 -20.43 22.35
N ARG A 553 -0.63 -21.71 22.62
CA ARG A 553 0.73 -22.20 22.80
C ARG A 553 1.13 -23.05 21.61
N LEU A 554 2.26 -22.73 21.00
CA LEU A 554 2.84 -23.45 19.87
C LEU A 554 4.15 -24.06 20.33
N PHE A 555 4.26 -25.39 20.33
CA PHE A 555 5.48 -26.10 20.67
C PHE A 555 6.26 -26.44 19.41
N THR A 556 7.59 -26.36 19.47
CA THR A 556 8.45 -26.54 18.32
C THR A 556 9.38 -27.75 18.45
N ASP A 557 9.86 -28.26 17.32
CA ASP A 557 10.80 -29.37 17.24
C ASP A 557 12.16 -29.04 17.88
N GLN A 558 12.51 -27.76 18.00
CA GLN A 558 13.71 -27.29 18.68
C GLN A 558 13.53 -27.12 20.20
N GLY A 559 12.39 -27.56 20.74
CA GLY A 559 12.12 -27.53 22.18
C GLY A 559 11.74 -26.17 22.73
N ALA A 560 11.29 -25.25 21.91
CA ALA A 560 10.74 -23.97 22.33
C ALA A 560 9.22 -24.02 22.46
N VAL A 561 8.67 -23.08 23.24
CA VAL A 561 7.25 -22.74 23.25
C VAL A 561 7.12 -21.28 22.85
N LEU A 562 6.22 -21.04 21.90
CA LEU A 562 5.83 -19.73 21.42
C LEU A 562 4.40 -19.46 21.87
N SER A 563 4.08 -18.21 22.22
CA SER A 563 2.73 -17.86 22.67
C SER A 563 2.33 -16.50 22.10
N LEU A 564 1.10 -16.43 21.58
CA LEU A 564 0.44 -15.19 21.14
C LEU A 564 -1.05 -15.25 21.48
N THR A 565 -1.70 -14.12 21.56
CA THR A 565 -3.16 -14.04 21.70
C THR A 565 -3.84 -14.32 20.37
N ALA A 566 -4.98 -14.98 20.40
CA ALA A 566 -5.67 -15.34 19.15
C ALA A 566 -6.05 -14.11 18.32
N ASP A 567 -6.31 -12.97 18.95
CA ASP A 567 -6.61 -11.70 18.26
C ASP A 567 -5.39 -11.04 17.58
N GLU A 568 -4.16 -11.40 18.00
CA GLU A 568 -2.94 -10.99 17.28
C GLU A 568 -2.86 -11.62 15.88
N ILE A 569 -3.59 -12.70 15.62
CA ILE A 569 -3.69 -13.36 14.32
C ILE A 569 -4.75 -12.64 13.50
N PRO A 570 -4.43 -12.09 12.32
CA PRO A 570 -5.42 -11.45 11.45
C PRO A 570 -6.57 -12.42 11.11
N GLU A 571 -7.81 -11.93 11.20
CA GLU A 571 -8.96 -12.71 10.79
C GLU A 571 -8.87 -13.02 9.28
N THR A 572 -9.03 -14.28 8.94
CA THR A 572 -8.80 -14.75 7.58
C THR A 572 -10.05 -15.41 7.05
N ARG A 573 -10.69 -14.84 6.04
CA ARG A 573 -11.78 -15.49 5.30
C ARG A 573 -11.24 -16.71 4.55
N ALA A 574 -12.09 -17.72 4.33
CA ALA A 574 -11.70 -18.97 3.65
C ALA A 574 -10.98 -18.75 2.30
N THR A 575 -11.39 -17.74 1.54
CA THR A 575 -10.83 -17.38 0.23
C THR A 575 -9.59 -16.46 0.31
N ALA A 576 -9.25 -15.93 1.49
CA ALA A 576 -8.12 -15.03 1.66
C ALA A 576 -6.82 -15.83 1.89
N ARG A 577 -5.68 -15.23 1.62
CA ARG A 577 -4.36 -15.83 1.90
C ARG A 577 -4.13 -15.95 3.39
N ALA A 578 -3.64 -17.12 3.84
CA ALA A 578 -3.28 -17.35 5.23
C ALA A 578 -2.17 -16.39 5.71
N ALA A 579 -2.24 -15.98 6.97
CA ALA A 579 -1.19 -15.18 7.58
C ALA A 579 0.07 -16.02 7.84
N ASN A 580 1.24 -15.36 7.94
CA ASN A 580 2.50 -16.06 8.23
C ASN A 580 2.87 -15.87 9.71
N LEU A 581 2.98 -16.97 10.46
CA LEU A 581 3.38 -16.95 11.88
C LEU A 581 4.78 -16.38 12.10
N ALA A 582 5.68 -16.52 11.14
CA ALA A 582 7.02 -15.94 11.25
C ALA A 582 7.04 -14.39 11.27
N SER A 583 5.96 -13.75 10.82
CA SER A 583 5.80 -12.29 10.98
C SER A 583 5.26 -11.85 12.34
N LEU A 584 4.67 -12.77 13.11
CA LEU A 584 4.02 -12.53 14.40
C LEU A 584 4.88 -12.99 15.58
N LEU A 585 5.67 -14.05 15.37
CA LEU A 585 6.45 -14.75 16.38
C LEU A 585 7.90 -14.97 15.92
N PRO A 586 8.87 -14.94 16.85
CA PRO A 586 10.30 -15.11 16.54
C PRO A 586 10.66 -16.60 16.40
N PHE A 587 10.51 -17.17 15.20
CA PHE A 587 10.96 -18.50 14.85
C PHE A 587 12.47 -18.50 14.52
N GLU A 588 13.13 -19.62 14.83
CA GLU A 588 14.50 -19.88 14.40
C GLU A 588 14.53 -20.53 13.01
N LYS A 589 15.74 -20.57 12.41
CA LYS A 589 15.89 -21.15 11.08
C LYS A 589 15.52 -22.63 11.07
N ASN A 590 14.68 -23.05 10.13
CA ASN A 590 14.18 -24.42 9.95
C ASN A 590 13.37 -25.00 11.14
N GLU A 591 12.90 -24.15 12.04
CA GLU A 591 12.06 -24.56 13.16
C GLU A 591 10.64 -24.90 12.69
N ARG A 592 10.08 -25.99 13.24
CA ARG A 592 8.74 -26.50 12.89
C ARG A 592 7.85 -26.60 14.12
N ILE A 593 6.56 -26.35 13.94
CA ILE A 593 5.57 -26.54 14.98
C ILE A 593 5.23 -28.01 15.06
N VAL A 594 5.26 -28.59 16.28
CA VAL A 594 4.95 -29.98 16.55
C VAL A 594 3.67 -30.18 17.37
N ALA A 595 3.15 -29.11 17.98
CA ALA A 595 1.85 -29.10 18.63
C ALA A 595 1.33 -27.67 18.82
N ALA A 596 0.01 -27.53 18.87
CA ALA A 596 -0.67 -26.27 19.17
C ALA A 596 -1.82 -26.54 20.17
N PHE A 597 -1.90 -25.74 21.24
CA PHE A 597 -2.93 -25.88 22.27
C PHE A 597 -3.47 -24.51 22.71
N PRO A 598 -4.71 -24.44 23.21
CA PRO A 598 -5.17 -23.25 23.93
C PRO A 598 -4.36 -23.08 25.23
N ASP A 599 -4.26 -21.85 25.70
CA ASP A 599 -3.56 -21.53 26.97
C ASP A 599 -4.44 -21.90 28.16
N GLU A 600 -4.41 -23.16 28.56
CA GLU A 600 -5.11 -23.69 29.71
C GLU A 600 -4.13 -23.90 30.86
N GLU A 601 -4.56 -23.63 32.09
CA GLU A 601 -3.74 -23.76 33.30
C GLU A 601 -3.78 -25.19 33.88
N GLU A 602 -4.85 -25.93 33.60
CA GLU A 602 -5.07 -27.28 34.13
C GLU A 602 -4.49 -28.34 33.20
N GLY A 603 -4.06 -29.46 33.80
CA GLY A 603 -3.53 -30.62 33.07
C GLY A 603 -2.00 -30.62 32.97
N GLU A 604 -1.50 -31.61 32.25
CA GLU A 604 -0.07 -31.87 32.05
C GLU A 604 0.20 -32.16 30.58
N TYR A 605 1.40 -31.83 30.11
CA TYR A 605 1.88 -32.16 28.78
C TYR A 605 2.94 -33.27 28.83
N LEU A 606 2.90 -34.12 27.82
CA LEU A 606 3.95 -35.11 27.50
C LEU A 606 4.72 -34.64 26.24
N PHE A 607 6.01 -34.55 26.36
CA PHE A 607 6.91 -34.24 25.24
C PHE A 607 7.65 -35.49 24.81
N TYR A 608 7.72 -35.73 23.53
CA TYR A 608 8.38 -36.90 22.92
C TYR A 608 9.57 -36.47 22.11
N THR A 609 10.75 -37.05 22.41
CA THR A 609 11.94 -36.75 21.66
C THR A 609 12.40 -37.91 20.78
N ARG A 610 13.09 -37.61 19.68
CA ARG A 610 13.59 -38.65 18.78
C ARG A 610 14.61 -39.59 19.44
N SER A 611 15.34 -39.14 20.45
CA SER A 611 16.29 -39.93 21.23
C SER A 611 15.59 -40.84 22.28
N GLY A 612 14.28 -40.86 22.34
CA GLY A 612 13.48 -41.72 23.24
C GLY A 612 13.38 -41.19 24.67
N ASN A 613 13.53 -39.92 24.88
CA ASN A 613 13.18 -39.28 26.14
C ASN A 613 11.73 -38.84 26.10
N VAL A 614 11.06 -38.99 27.24
CA VAL A 614 9.71 -38.45 27.46
C VAL A 614 9.74 -37.52 28.69
N LYS A 615 9.10 -36.36 28.55
CA LYS A 615 8.98 -35.38 29.63
C LYS A 615 7.51 -35.17 29.99
N ARG A 616 7.20 -35.18 31.24
CA ARG A 616 5.89 -34.83 31.80
C ARG A 616 6.00 -33.55 32.59
N THR A 617 5.13 -32.57 32.28
CA THR A 617 5.24 -31.21 32.84
C THR A 617 3.84 -30.64 33.01
N ALA A 618 3.54 -29.99 34.15
CA ALA A 618 2.28 -29.33 34.39
C ALA A 618 2.07 -28.15 33.39
N ALA A 619 0.85 -27.96 32.89
CA ALA A 619 0.50 -26.93 31.92
C ALA A 619 0.74 -25.51 32.46
N VAL A 620 0.63 -25.30 33.77
CA VAL A 620 0.87 -24.02 34.46
C VAL A 620 2.32 -23.53 34.29
N GLU A 621 3.30 -24.42 34.11
CA GLU A 621 4.71 -24.07 33.87
C GLU A 621 4.93 -23.30 32.56
N TYR A 622 3.96 -23.31 31.66
CA TYR A 622 3.96 -22.64 30.36
C TYR A 622 3.11 -21.36 30.33
N ARG A 623 2.72 -20.80 31.45
CA ARG A 623 2.10 -19.49 31.59
C ARG A 623 3.16 -18.41 31.36
N LEU A 624 3.25 -17.92 30.13
CA LEU A 624 4.33 -17.05 29.68
C LEU A 624 3.88 -15.61 29.53
N ARG A 625 4.74 -14.67 29.97
CA ARG A 625 4.62 -13.23 29.66
C ARG A 625 5.39 -12.83 28.41
N VAL A 626 6.23 -13.72 27.87
CA VAL A 626 7.10 -13.48 26.70
C VAL A 626 6.63 -14.30 25.51
N LYS A 627 6.91 -13.83 24.31
CA LYS A 627 6.49 -14.49 23.04
C LYS A 627 7.21 -15.81 22.77
N ARG A 628 8.41 -16.04 23.32
CA ARG A 628 9.22 -17.25 23.14
C ARG A 628 10.00 -17.60 24.38
N THR A 629 10.05 -18.89 24.73
CA THR A 629 10.96 -19.44 25.75
C THR A 629 11.21 -20.93 25.51
N ALA A 630 12.21 -21.48 26.24
CA ALA A 630 12.49 -22.92 26.18
C ALA A 630 11.37 -23.72 26.86
N ALA A 631 10.87 -24.76 26.16
CA ALA A 631 9.87 -25.71 26.67
C ALA A 631 10.49 -26.98 27.24
N ILE A 632 11.61 -27.42 26.69
CA ILE A 632 12.35 -28.61 27.12
C ILE A 632 13.85 -28.39 26.80
N ALA A 633 14.74 -28.89 27.63
CA ALA A 633 16.17 -28.92 27.33
C ALA A 633 16.49 -30.14 26.45
N LEU A 634 16.92 -29.90 25.22
CA LEU A 634 17.32 -30.91 24.27
C LEU A 634 18.84 -31.13 24.32
N LYS A 635 19.27 -32.38 24.10
CA LYS A 635 20.67 -32.69 23.85
C LYS A 635 21.06 -32.37 22.41
N GLU A 636 22.33 -32.27 22.13
CA GLU A 636 22.82 -32.12 20.75
C GLU A 636 22.22 -33.20 19.83
N ARG A 637 21.71 -32.79 18.68
CA ARG A 637 21.06 -33.62 17.66
C ARG A 637 19.74 -34.30 18.06
N ASP A 638 19.15 -33.99 19.23
CA ASP A 638 17.80 -34.43 19.58
C ASP A 638 16.76 -33.42 19.12
N ALA A 639 15.55 -33.87 18.87
CA ALA A 639 14.44 -33.02 18.48
C ALA A 639 13.13 -33.53 19.11
N VAL A 640 12.25 -32.60 19.47
CA VAL A 640 10.86 -32.93 19.81
C VAL A 640 10.11 -33.25 18.53
N PHE A 641 9.39 -34.35 18.48
CA PHE A 641 8.57 -34.67 17.32
C PHE A 641 7.06 -34.71 17.62
N GLY A 642 6.68 -34.59 18.90
CA GLY A 642 5.30 -34.50 19.30
C GLY A 642 5.15 -34.02 20.75
N VAL A 643 4.04 -33.35 21.02
CA VAL A 643 3.60 -32.97 22.36
C VAL A 643 2.12 -33.26 22.45
N GLU A 644 1.71 -33.94 23.52
CA GLU A 644 0.30 -34.27 23.80
C GLU A 644 -0.10 -33.85 25.20
N ARG A 645 -1.39 -33.64 25.42
CA ARG A 645 -1.93 -33.53 26.77
C ARG A 645 -1.96 -34.91 27.41
N LEU A 646 -1.65 -35.01 28.70
CA LEU A 646 -1.76 -36.24 29.46
C LEU A 646 -3.24 -36.54 29.71
N VAL A 647 -3.73 -37.61 29.07
CA VAL A 647 -5.10 -38.11 29.23
C VAL A 647 -5.16 -39.63 29.52
N GLY A 648 -4.18 -40.39 29.03
CA GLY A 648 -4.13 -41.84 29.09
C GLY A 648 -3.15 -42.38 30.12
N ASP A 649 -3.45 -43.58 30.62
CA ASP A 649 -2.63 -44.28 31.63
C ASP A 649 -1.42 -44.99 31.06
N THR A 650 -1.39 -45.26 29.76
CA THR A 650 -0.29 -45.95 29.08
C THR A 650 0.21 -45.19 27.86
N LEU A 651 1.50 -45.26 27.60
CA LEU A 651 2.19 -44.68 26.49
C LEU A 651 2.94 -45.73 25.66
N LEU A 652 2.74 -45.76 24.37
CA LEU A 652 3.47 -46.60 23.41
C LEU A 652 4.48 -45.77 22.64
N LEU A 653 5.74 -46.18 22.60
CA LEU A 653 6.78 -45.71 21.72
C LEU A 653 7.11 -46.74 20.65
N VAL A 654 7.28 -46.31 19.40
CA VAL A 654 7.79 -47.13 18.31
C VAL A 654 9.01 -46.52 17.68
N THR A 655 10.04 -47.31 17.37
CA THR A 655 11.29 -46.87 16.78
C THR A 655 11.35 -47.15 15.29
N ARG A 656 12.19 -46.43 14.57
CA ARG A 656 12.39 -46.60 13.13
C ARG A 656 12.89 -48.00 12.76
N LEU A 657 13.71 -48.61 13.60
CA LEU A 657 14.23 -49.95 13.36
C LEU A 657 13.27 -51.08 13.85
N GLY A 658 12.00 -50.72 14.14
CA GLY A 658 10.97 -51.72 14.38
C GLY A 658 10.89 -52.25 15.80
N MET A 659 11.39 -51.54 16.78
CA MET A 659 11.18 -51.86 18.21
C MET A 659 10.05 -51.01 18.76
N SER A 660 9.38 -51.51 19.82
CA SER A 660 8.34 -50.79 20.54
C SER A 660 8.39 -51.07 22.03
N ILE A 661 7.95 -50.11 22.84
CA ILE A 661 7.82 -50.25 24.27
C ILE A 661 6.54 -49.54 24.74
N ARG A 662 5.73 -50.25 25.53
CA ARG A 662 4.54 -49.74 26.20
C ARG A 662 4.75 -49.72 27.69
N PHE A 663 4.47 -48.60 28.33
CA PHE A 663 4.63 -48.43 29.79
C PHE A 663 3.62 -47.46 30.36
N THR A 664 3.47 -47.41 31.70
CA THR A 664 2.52 -46.54 32.36
C THR A 664 3.01 -45.09 32.41
N THR A 665 2.13 -44.15 32.18
CA THR A 665 2.42 -42.69 32.24
C THR A 665 2.81 -42.28 33.66
N GLU A 666 2.32 -42.96 34.71
CA GLU A 666 2.71 -42.78 36.11
C GLU A 666 4.21 -42.98 36.36
N SER A 667 4.86 -43.84 35.57
CA SER A 667 6.29 -44.06 35.68
C SER A 667 7.15 -42.86 35.26
N ILE A 668 6.55 -41.86 34.63
CA ILE A 668 7.20 -40.61 34.19
C ILE A 668 7.00 -39.56 35.29
N PRO A 669 8.05 -39.10 35.98
CA PRO A 669 7.92 -38.09 37.01
C PRO A 669 7.54 -36.75 36.40
N ALA A 670 6.67 -35.98 37.06
CA ALA A 670 6.42 -34.60 36.70
C ALA A 670 7.68 -33.72 36.93
N MET A 671 8.02 -32.87 35.95
CA MET A 671 9.23 -32.09 35.92
C MET A 671 8.96 -30.64 35.56
N GLY A 672 9.83 -29.76 36.01
CA GLY A 672 9.78 -28.33 35.64
C GLY A 672 10.08 -28.08 34.16
N ARG A 673 9.72 -26.88 33.69
CA ARG A 673 9.77 -26.47 32.29
C ARG A 673 11.10 -26.72 31.58
N VAL A 674 12.22 -26.47 32.24
CA VAL A 674 13.56 -26.50 31.63
C VAL A 674 14.24 -27.90 31.68
N SER A 675 13.58 -28.94 32.17
CA SER A 675 14.13 -30.29 32.25
C SER A 675 14.15 -31.02 30.88
N GLY A 676 15.08 -31.96 30.68
CA GLY A 676 15.22 -32.73 29.43
C GLY A 676 14.42 -34.02 29.33
N GLY A 677 13.55 -34.31 30.34
CA GLY A 677 12.78 -35.56 30.37
C GLY A 677 13.59 -36.78 30.86
N VAL A 678 12.95 -37.96 30.89
CA VAL A 678 13.56 -39.22 31.27
C VAL A 678 13.60 -40.18 30.08
N LYS A 679 14.64 -41.01 30.06
CA LYS A 679 14.79 -42.03 29.01
C LYS A 679 13.73 -43.15 29.20
N CYS A 680 12.99 -43.41 28.12
CA CYS A 680 11.88 -44.35 28.13
C CYS A 680 12.13 -45.62 27.30
N ILE A 681 13.03 -45.55 26.31
CA ILE A 681 13.45 -46.69 25.49
C ILE A 681 14.96 -46.66 25.28
N LYS A 682 15.60 -47.83 25.25
CA LYS A 682 17.02 -47.97 24.84
C LYS A 682 17.08 -48.18 23.33
N LEU A 683 17.63 -47.20 22.61
CA LEU A 683 17.83 -47.23 21.16
C LEU A 683 19.15 -47.87 20.83
N ASP A 684 19.18 -48.69 19.77
CA ASP A 684 20.41 -49.15 19.14
C ASP A 684 21.02 -48.02 18.31
N GLU A 685 22.27 -48.18 17.86
CA GLU A 685 22.98 -47.13 17.09
C GLU A 685 22.26 -46.87 15.77
N GLY A 686 22.02 -45.58 15.49
CA GLY A 686 21.25 -45.14 14.31
C GLY A 686 19.75 -45.25 14.40
N ASP A 687 19.18 -45.74 15.50
CA ASP A 687 17.72 -45.80 15.70
C ASP A 687 17.19 -44.54 16.33
N ALA A 688 15.94 -44.27 16.06
CA ALA A 688 15.19 -43.10 16.59
C ALA A 688 13.71 -43.46 16.82
N VAL A 689 13.11 -42.80 17.77
CA VAL A 689 11.64 -42.93 17.95
C VAL A 689 10.94 -42.20 16.79
N CYS A 690 10.01 -42.91 16.15
CA CYS A 690 9.20 -42.35 15.06
C CYS A 690 7.73 -42.17 15.41
N PHE A 691 7.26 -42.83 16.45
CA PHE A 691 5.89 -42.68 16.95
C PHE A 691 5.89 -42.71 18.48
N ALA A 692 5.04 -41.87 19.05
CA ALA A 692 4.68 -41.88 20.45
C ALA A 692 3.19 -41.52 20.58
N GLY A 693 2.44 -42.21 21.42
CA GLY A 693 1.05 -41.89 21.62
C GLY A 693 0.47 -42.56 22.84
N GLN A 694 -0.44 -41.91 23.49
CA GLN A 694 -1.27 -42.44 24.58
C GLN A 694 -2.40 -43.24 23.94
N LEU A 695 -2.32 -44.56 24.01
CA LEU A 695 -3.26 -45.42 23.31
C LEU A 695 -4.12 -46.18 24.31
N PRO A 696 -5.44 -46.32 24.08
CA PRO A 696 -6.32 -47.23 24.84
C PRO A 696 -5.91 -48.67 24.56
N ASP A 697 -6.51 -49.59 25.29
CA ASP A 697 -6.24 -51.03 25.06
C ASP A 697 -6.96 -51.59 23.82
N GLU A 698 -7.85 -50.80 23.24
CA GLU A 698 -8.66 -51.16 22.07
C GLU A 698 -8.06 -50.59 20.78
N GLY A 699 -8.33 -51.28 19.66
CA GLY A 699 -7.87 -50.89 18.33
C GLY A 699 -6.62 -51.61 17.87
N GLU A 700 -6.08 -51.15 16.77
CA GLU A 700 -4.96 -51.75 16.06
C GLU A 700 -3.85 -50.72 15.82
N LEU A 701 -2.63 -51.19 15.75
CA LEU A 701 -1.47 -50.39 15.35
C LEU A 701 -1.12 -50.71 13.90
N LEU A 702 -1.33 -49.77 13.02
CA LEU A 702 -0.90 -49.82 11.62
C LEU A 702 0.56 -49.34 11.53
N VAL A 703 1.41 -50.14 10.97
CA VAL A 703 2.83 -49.80 10.71
C VAL A 703 3.10 -49.84 9.21
N VAL A 704 3.72 -48.80 8.66
CA VAL A 704 4.12 -48.74 7.25
C VAL A 704 5.60 -48.47 7.14
N THR A 705 6.29 -49.19 6.22
CA THR A 705 7.72 -49.10 5.99
C THR A 705 8.07 -48.19 4.79
N ASP A 706 9.32 -47.79 4.70
CA ASP A 706 9.93 -47.05 3.58
C ASP A 706 9.78 -47.75 2.23
N ARG A 707 9.64 -49.06 2.18
CA ARG A 707 9.43 -49.86 0.96
C ARG A 707 7.95 -50.18 0.68
N GLY A 708 7.00 -49.45 1.33
CA GLY A 708 5.60 -49.58 1.06
C GLY A 708 4.98 -50.89 1.55
N TYR A 709 5.62 -51.60 2.50
CA TYR A 709 5.02 -52.69 3.24
C TYR A 709 4.31 -52.19 4.48
N GLY A 710 3.24 -52.85 4.87
CA GLY A 710 2.54 -52.49 6.10
C GLY A 710 1.72 -53.63 6.65
N LYS A 711 1.31 -53.46 7.90
CA LYS A 711 0.44 -54.42 8.61
C LYS A 711 -0.28 -53.70 9.73
N ARG A 712 -1.38 -54.26 10.15
CA ARG A 712 -2.07 -53.94 11.42
C ARG A 712 -1.76 -55.03 12.48
N SER A 713 -1.64 -54.64 13.71
CA SER A 713 -1.49 -55.57 14.84
C SER A 713 -2.38 -55.09 16.00
N PHE A 714 -2.98 -56.01 16.73
CA PHE A 714 -3.82 -55.63 17.85
C PHE A 714 -3.00 -55.00 18.98
N LEU A 715 -3.55 -53.98 19.64
CA LEU A 715 -2.87 -53.28 20.72
C LEU A 715 -2.66 -54.16 21.97
N PHE A 716 -3.49 -55.14 22.23
CA PHE A 716 -3.29 -56.07 23.31
C PHE A 716 -2.03 -56.95 23.16
N ASP A 717 -1.46 -57.07 21.94
CA ASP A 717 -0.17 -57.77 21.72
C ASP A 717 1.02 -56.97 22.26
N TYR A 718 0.82 -55.67 22.66
CA TYR A 718 1.83 -54.79 23.19
C TYR A 718 1.71 -54.70 24.72
N GLU A 719 2.26 -55.70 25.41
CA GLU A 719 2.20 -55.76 26.86
C GLU A 719 2.89 -54.56 27.53
N VAL A 720 2.33 -54.09 28.64
CA VAL A 720 2.88 -52.98 29.45
C VAL A 720 4.16 -53.48 30.16
N GLN A 721 5.26 -52.76 30.00
CA GLN A 721 6.59 -53.08 30.52
C GLN A 721 7.10 -51.95 31.42
N GLY A 722 8.23 -52.18 32.07
CA GLY A 722 8.99 -51.11 32.71
C GLY A 722 9.69 -50.20 31.67
N ARG A 723 9.64 -48.90 31.88
CA ARG A 723 10.33 -47.95 31.01
C ARG A 723 11.85 -48.17 30.96
N ASN A 724 12.55 -47.60 29.91
CA ASN A 724 13.98 -47.68 29.69
C ASN A 724 14.49 -49.11 29.38
N GLY A 725 13.61 -50.00 28.89
CA GLY A 725 14.01 -51.29 28.29
C GLY A 725 14.36 -51.19 26.82
N LYS A 726 14.83 -52.30 26.19
CA LYS A 726 14.94 -52.38 24.73
C LYS A 726 13.61 -52.51 24.01
N GLY A 727 12.54 -52.80 24.76
CA GLY A 727 11.22 -53.02 24.19
C GLY A 727 11.12 -54.38 23.49
N VAL A 728 10.10 -54.50 22.66
CA VAL A 728 9.74 -55.71 21.90
C VAL A 728 9.69 -55.39 20.43
N LYS A 729 9.95 -56.36 19.56
CA LYS A 729 9.91 -56.18 18.13
C LYS A 729 8.48 -55.94 17.66
N THR A 730 8.26 -54.84 16.92
CA THR A 730 6.99 -54.52 16.32
C THR A 730 6.92 -54.78 14.81
N PHE A 731 8.06 -54.85 14.15
CA PHE A 731 8.16 -55.19 12.74
C PHE A 731 9.42 -56.00 12.47
N ASP A 732 9.34 -57.09 11.64
CA ASP A 732 10.46 -57.93 11.30
C ASP A 732 10.97 -57.63 9.89
N PHE A 733 12.06 -56.82 9.78
CA PHE A 733 12.66 -56.49 8.52
C PHE A 733 13.43 -57.69 7.96
N LYS A 734 13.26 -57.94 6.66
CA LYS A 734 14.03 -58.97 5.95
C LYS A 734 15.50 -58.54 5.81
N LYS A 735 16.44 -59.43 5.97
CA LYS A 735 17.88 -59.16 5.88
C LYS A 735 18.29 -58.50 4.53
N ASN A 736 17.56 -58.79 3.46
CA ASN A 736 17.77 -58.21 2.13
C ASN A 736 17.06 -56.85 1.90
N GLY A 737 16.43 -56.28 2.93
CA GLY A 737 15.70 -55.00 2.83
C GLY A 737 14.44 -55.06 1.98
N ALA A 738 13.96 -56.21 1.52
CA ALA A 738 12.86 -56.31 0.56
C ALA A 738 11.50 -55.76 1.10
N ASN A 739 11.29 -55.77 2.41
CA ASN A 739 10.09 -55.22 3.06
C ASN A 739 10.34 -53.93 3.83
N GLY A 740 11.50 -53.27 3.57
CA GLY A 740 11.89 -52.02 4.19
C GLY A 740 13.11 -52.11 5.07
N ASN A 741 13.69 -50.97 5.39
CA ASN A 741 14.82 -50.81 6.28
C ASN A 741 14.44 -50.01 7.53
N CYS A 742 13.34 -49.25 7.44
CA CYS A 742 12.81 -48.50 8.58
C CYS A 742 11.28 -48.33 8.51
N ILE A 743 10.71 -48.09 9.66
CA ILE A 743 9.31 -47.67 9.77
C ILE A 743 9.20 -46.24 9.37
N GLN A 744 8.32 -45.95 8.43
CA GLN A 744 8.07 -44.59 7.91
C GLN A 744 6.89 -43.92 8.63
N ALA A 745 5.82 -44.68 8.93
CA ALA A 745 4.67 -44.15 9.64
C ALA A 745 4.02 -45.22 10.53
N VAL A 746 3.38 -44.76 11.60
CA VAL A 746 2.60 -45.55 12.52
C VAL A 746 1.28 -44.82 12.81
N PHE A 747 0.15 -45.55 12.78
CA PHE A 747 -1.16 -44.99 13.08
C PHE A 747 -1.93 -45.90 14.05
N HIS A 748 -2.67 -45.32 14.95
CA HIS A 748 -3.69 -46.01 15.74
C HIS A 748 -4.98 -46.07 14.95
N VAL A 749 -5.55 -47.23 14.79
CA VAL A 749 -6.75 -47.52 14.00
C VAL A 749 -7.81 -48.11 14.89
N CYS A 750 -8.84 -47.35 15.23
CA CYS A 750 -10.06 -47.79 15.86
C CYS A 750 -11.19 -47.99 14.84
N GLU A 751 -11.27 -47.06 13.91
CA GLU A 751 -12.21 -47.10 12.78
C GLU A 751 -11.42 -46.99 11.47
N PRO A 752 -11.91 -47.59 10.38
CA PRO A 752 -11.26 -47.46 9.09
C PRO A 752 -11.17 -46.03 8.58
N PHE A 753 -10.01 -45.63 8.05
CA PHE A 753 -9.80 -44.34 7.38
C PHE A 753 -8.86 -44.51 6.19
N PRO A 754 -8.92 -43.60 5.20
CA PRO A 754 -7.97 -43.59 4.09
C PRO A 754 -6.59 -43.12 4.52
N ILE A 755 -5.53 -43.72 4.00
CA ILE A 755 -4.15 -43.25 4.07
C ILE A 755 -3.60 -43.10 2.67
N THR A 756 -2.82 -42.05 2.45
CA THR A 756 -2.10 -41.77 1.19
C THR A 756 -0.61 -41.97 1.38
N LEU A 757 -0.03 -42.92 0.66
CA LEU A 757 1.40 -43.14 0.63
C LEU A 757 2.01 -42.29 -0.50
N VAL A 758 2.97 -41.45 -0.14
CA VAL A 758 3.66 -40.56 -1.07
C VAL A 758 5.06 -41.09 -1.29
N GLN A 759 5.40 -41.37 -2.55
CA GLN A 759 6.73 -41.82 -2.94
C GLN A 759 7.63 -40.65 -3.26
N ARG A 760 8.95 -40.79 -3.18
CA ARG A 760 9.93 -39.73 -3.38
C ARG A 760 9.80 -39.04 -4.73
N HIS A 761 9.47 -39.79 -5.79
CA HIS A 761 9.28 -39.24 -7.14
C HIS A 761 7.87 -38.68 -7.37
N GLY A 762 7.07 -38.50 -6.33
CA GLY A 762 5.78 -37.83 -6.38
C GLY A 762 4.58 -38.73 -6.70
N ALA A 763 4.75 -40.05 -6.80
CA ALA A 763 3.62 -40.97 -6.94
C ALA A 763 2.85 -41.04 -5.62
N GLU A 764 1.52 -40.89 -5.68
CA GLU A 764 0.61 -40.98 -4.55
C GLU A 764 -0.33 -42.15 -4.71
N THR A 765 -0.48 -42.95 -3.68
CA THR A 765 -1.43 -44.10 -3.65
C THR A 765 -2.27 -44.03 -2.38
N THR A 766 -3.57 -43.92 -2.55
CA THR A 766 -4.51 -43.92 -1.40
C THR A 766 -5.14 -45.29 -1.21
N ILE A 767 -5.08 -45.80 0.00
CA ILE A 767 -5.70 -47.07 0.42
C ILE A 767 -6.49 -46.88 1.69
N SER A 768 -7.50 -47.71 1.93
CA SER A 768 -8.17 -47.78 3.22
C SER A 768 -7.35 -48.62 4.21
N THR A 769 -7.28 -48.17 5.46
CA THR A 769 -6.62 -48.95 6.53
C THR A 769 -7.25 -50.33 6.70
N GLU A 770 -8.53 -50.49 6.36
CA GLU A 770 -9.25 -51.77 6.39
C GLU A 770 -8.64 -52.81 5.44
N SER A 771 -8.09 -52.43 4.33
CA SER A 771 -7.46 -53.31 3.34
C SER A 771 -6.08 -53.86 3.79
N VAL A 772 -5.52 -53.31 4.87
CA VAL A 772 -4.23 -53.76 5.40
C VAL A 772 -4.37 -54.98 6.25
N HIS A 773 -3.61 -56.04 5.97
CA HIS A 773 -3.68 -57.30 6.71
C HIS A 773 -3.33 -57.17 8.20
N ILE A 774 -4.07 -57.88 9.03
CA ILE A 774 -3.76 -58.04 10.46
C ILE A 774 -2.70 -59.16 10.62
N GLU A 775 -1.61 -58.85 11.26
CA GLU A 775 -0.52 -59.75 11.53
C GLU A 775 -0.08 -59.70 13.01
N PRO A 776 0.52 -60.74 13.56
CA PRO A 776 1.10 -60.68 14.90
C PRO A 776 2.09 -59.51 15.02
N ARG A 777 2.31 -59.01 16.24
CA ARG A 777 3.18 -57.87 16.54
C ARG A 777 4.56 -57.90 15.86
N ALA A 778 5.21 -59.05 15.80
CA ALA A 778 6.51 -59.26 15.14
C ALA A 778 6.38 -59.70 13.67
N GLY A 779 5.26 -59.44 12.98
CA GLY A 779 5.06 -59.79 11.58
C GLY A 779 5.91 -58.94 10.63
N ARG A 780 5.94 -59.38 9.34
CA ARG A 780 6.79 -58.78 8.28
C ARG A 780 6.05 -57.81 7.37
N GLY A 781 4.74 -57.69 7.54
CA GLY A 781 3.84 -56.90 6.72
C GLY A 781 3.68 -57.42 5.28
N ALA A 782 2.60 -56.98 4.64
CA ALA A 782 2.31 -57.21 3.24
C ALA A 782 2.61 -55.95 2.42
N MET A 783 2.80 -56.10 1.12
CA MET A 783 3.02 -54.97 0.20
C MET A 783 1.71 -54.21 0.06
N LEU A 784 1.72 -52.93 0.41
CA LEU A 784 0.62 -51.97 0.25
C LEU A 784 0.72 -51.21 -1.07
N VAL A 785 1.94 -50.86 -1.45
CA VAL A 785 2.24 -50.17 -2.69
C VAL A 785 3.58 -50.72 -3.28
N ALA A 786 3.63 -50.88 -4.57
CA ALA A 786 4.86 -51.25 -5.24
C ALA A 786 5.79 -50.05 -5.35
N VAL A 787 6.99 -50.19 -4.79
CA VAL A 787 8.02 -49.16 -4.84
C VAL A 787 9.15 -49.64 -5.78
N VAL A 788 9.48 -48.88 -6.81
CA VAL A 788 10.58 -49.19 -7.73
C VAL A 788 11.96 -49.09 -7.04
N LEU A 789 13.01 -49.68 -7.67
CA LEU A 789 14.32 -49.86 -7.05
C LEU A 789 14.94 -48.61 -6.42
N ASP A 790 14.75 -47.42 -7.07
CA ASP A 790 15.35 -46.15 -6.64
C ASP A 790 14.36 -45.21 -5.96
N ASP A 791 13.18 -45.72 -5.58
CA ASP A 791 12.15 -44.95 -4.91
C ASP A 791 11.88 -45.47 -3.49
N ASP A 792 11.34 -44.64 -2.65
CA ASP A 792 10.97 -44.94 -1.27
C ASP A 792 9.67 -44.23 -0.92
N VAL A 793 8.88 -44.77 -0.02
CA VAL A 793 7.78 -44.05 0.62
C VAL A 793 8.40 -43.00 1.57
N VAL A 794 8.24 -41.75 1.27
CA VAL A 794 8.83 -40.63 2.07
C VAL A 794 7.84 -40.06 3.07
N GLU A 795 6.56 -40.20 2.80
CA GLU A 795 5.49 -39.70 3.67
C GLU A 795 4.24 -40.61 3.61
N VAL A 796 3.56 -40.73 4.70
CA VAL A 796 2.24 -41.36 4.74
C VAL A 796 1.28 -40.40 5.45
N ARG A 797 0.23 -40.03 4.77
CA ARG A 797 -0.78 -39.08 5.26
C ARG A 797 -2.06 -39.79 5.63
N ARG A 798 -2.72 -39.33 6.68
CA ARG A 798 -4.13 -39.67 6.96
C ARG A 798 -4.99 -38.78 6.05
N GLY A 799 -5.90 -39.40 5.29
CA GLY A 799 -6.83 -38.72 4.40
C GLY A 799 -7.98 -38.06 5.11
#